data_c47b6cbea54af7a0d6e37ad4b8983764
#
_entry.id   c47b6cbea54af7a0d6e37ad4b8983764
#
_cell.length_a   1.000
_cell.length_b   1.000
_cell.length_c   1.000
_cell.angle_alpha   90.00
_cell.angle_beta   90.00
_cell.angle_gamma   90.00
#
_symmetry.space_group_name_H-M   'P 1'
#
loop_
_entity.id
_entity.type
_entity.pdbx_description
1 polymer ?
#
loop_
_entity_poly.entity_id
_entity_poly.type
_entity_poly.pdbx_seq_one_letter_code
_entity_poly.pdbx_strand_id
1 'polypeptide(L)'
;MQKLLFITWSVSYGYGTEKSLAAVLNKFDDSKYDISILPLFKYSNNSIFNCNIKILDPIIDYTNSELDKAEELKKYYSLLANPLLFNKWIREKYDCIIACNHNAPSYFASYIVGGKKIIWIRGDMAELDYTELDKNTKEYKQVKQEYEMQANVLKAFDEIVVISKVTQDTLKELFGITKNVVKISNSVDSDKIKLLSKEAVDIPEKKIFTTLGRIDYNKNQILLLKAAKELKKQRNDFMIYILGDGDYRPRLEKYIKDNRLNENVKIIGFVENPYPYVKSSIATVLTSLSEGFSLALVESVMLNTPIISTDVGVARELIENYNCGTIIDYDEKELAQVLLKYLNRYDGYKERFNIDDEYELKTEIDKTIAIIEKVLGKASMDLKFKKLPYPEYTINYYDLNNISIQSDTMYVLRVLKDNVPYEYLINRKSNNDKLIVFNNGAIAGGNVNVPVFQRHSWAKQIKTSAVFCMDPTIYINNYLQLGWGIGKNENYYLENSSLILKKIIEKMNISLDNTVIYGTSAGGYLSIIMGIYLKGAKVVADNAQLDTTRWIFKEALDSIITFCFDNISDSLKYRERFSIVDAFEKNNYVPKIYLHVNLCSIADNSTQLIPFLYSMEESKDISGYNDIEVILHYEKEKGHNGLSYNDAIKFLYKVLDEN
;
A
#
# COMPACT_ATOMS: atom_id res chain seq x y z
N MET A 1 18.84 -10.39 17.74
CA MET A 1 18.91 -10.32 16.26
C MET A 1 17.91 -11.31 15.68
N GLN A 2 17.06 -10.88 14.73
CA GLN A 2 16.08 -11.75 14.08
C GLN A 2 16.72 -12.42 12.87
N LYS A 3 16.55 -13.73 12.75
CA LYS A 3 17.09 -14.51 11.64
C LYS A 3 16.09 -14.56 10.49
N LEU A 4 16.46 -13.97 9.36
CA LEU A 4 15.64 -13.93 8.15
C LEU A 4 16.27 -14.78 7.05
N LEU A 5 15.46 -15.64 6.40
CA LEU A 5 15.87 -16.41 5.24
C LEU A 5 15.13 -15.93 4.00
N PHE A 6 15.86 -15.45 3.02
CA PHE A 6 15.32 -15.13 1.69
C PHE A 6 15.65 -16.25 0.71
N ILE A 7 14.65 -16.75 0.00
CA ILE A 7 14.83 -17.78 -1.03
C ILE A 7 14.54 -17.14 -2.38
N THR A 8 15.53 -17.13 -3.26
CA THR A 8 15.47 -16.48 -4.56
C THR A 8 15.96 -17.40 -5.68
N TRP A 9 15.63 -17.05 -6.93
CA TRP A 9 16.14 -17.79 -8.08
C TRP A 9 17.66 -17.76 -8.16
N SER A 10 18.26 -16.58 -7.99
CA SER A 10 19.70 -16.38 -8.13
C SER A 10 20.18 -15.20 -7.28
N VAL A 11 21.50 -15.09 -7.08
CA VAL A 11 22.20 -13.95 -6.47
C VAL A 11 23.18 -13.32 -7.44
N SER A 12 23.20 -13.77 -8.69
CA SER A 12 24.15 -13.35 -9.69
C SER A 12 23.79 -12.01 -10.31
N TYR A 13 24.79 -11.25 -10.72
CA TYR A 13 24.60 -9.95 -11.37
C TYR A 13 23.88 -10.11 -12.72
N GLY A 14 22.81 -9.33 -12.93
CA GLY A 14 22.21 -9.21 -14.26
C GLY A 14 20.69 -9.11 -14.35
N TYR A 15 19.95 -9.65 -13.41
CA TYR A 15 18.48 -9.63 -13.47
C TYR A 15 17.87 -8.50 -12.63
N GLY A 16 16.75 -7.92 -13.09
CA GLY A 16 16.09 -6.79 -12.42
C GLY A 16 15.55 -7.16 -11.03
N THR A 17 15.10 -8.39 -10.86
CA THR A 17 14.55 -8.91 -9.60
C THR A 17 15.63 -8.94 -8.50
N GLU A 18 16.84 -9.46 -8.84
CA GLU A 18 17.95 -9.53 -7.90
C GLU A 18 18.48 -8.15 -7.55
N LYS A 19 18.56 -7.25 -8.53
CA LYS A 19 18.99 -5.85 -8.29
C LYS A 19 18.04 -5.13 -7.33
N SER A 20 16.73 -5.25 -7.54
CA SER A 20 15.72 -4.66 -6.66
C SER A 20 15.80 -5.27 -5.25
N LEU A 21 15.93 -6.60 -5.13
CA LEU A 21 16.07 -7.25 -3.84
C LEU A 21 17.35 -6.79 -3.10
N ALA A 22 18.47 -6.73 -3.79
CA ALA A 22 19.74 -6.25 -3.21
C ALA A 22 19.67 -4.79 -2.78
N ALA A 23 19.01 -3.92 -3.56
CA ALA A 23 18.81 -2.52 -3.20
C ALA A 23 18.11 -2.36 -1.85
N VAL A 24 17.12 -3.20 -1.58
CA VAL A 24 16.39 -3.22 -0.31
C VAL A 24 17.21 -3.84 0.81
N LEU A 25 17.72 -5.08 0.63
CA LEU A 25 18.37 -5.83 1.70
C LEU A 25 19.71 -5.22 2.14
N ASN A 26 20.46 -4.61 1.22
CA ASN A 26 21.71 -3.92 1.54
C ASN A 26 21.53 -2.68 2.44
N LYS A 27 20.29 -2.28 2.72
CA LYS A 27 19.95 -1.16 3.60
C LYS A 27 19.31 -1.59 4.93
N PHE A 28 19.14 -2.90 5.15
CA PHE A 28 18.66 -3.40 6.42
C PHE A 28 19.70 -3.16 7.53
N ASP A 29 19.19 -2.99 8.74
CA ASP A 29 20.00 -2.78 9.95
C ASP A 29 20.55 -4.13 10.45
N ASP A 30 21.85 -4.36 10.26
CA ASP A 30 22.55 -5.58 10.67
C ASP A 30 22.62 -5.77 12.19
N SER A 31 22.34 -4.75 12.98
CA SER A 31 22.19 -4.91 14.43
C SER A 31 20.87 -5.57 14.83
N LYS A 32 19.85 -5.48 13.96
CA LYS A 32 18.51 -6.01 14.19
C LYS A 32 18.26 -7.34 13.46
N TYR A 33 18.80 -7.48 12.24
CA TYR A 33 18.51 -8.60 11.35
C TYR A 33 19.78 -9.37 10.96
N ASP A 34 19.73 -10.68 11.11
CA ASP A 34 20.71 -11.64 10.59
C ASP A 34 20.13 -12.26 9.30
N ILE A 35 20.62 -11.79 8.15
CA ILE A 35 20.05 -12.13 6.85
C ILE A 35 20.84 -13.24 6.17
N SER A 36 20.15 -14.30 5.82
CA SER A 36 20.67 -15.35 4.94
C SER A 36 19.87 -15.37 3.62
N ILE A 37 20.55 -15.58 2.51
CA ILE A 37 19.94 -15.77 1.20
C ILE A 37 20.28 -17.17 0.70
N LEU A 38 19.26 -17.93 0.33
CA LEU A 38 19.39 -19.20 -0.37
C LEU A 38 19.04 -19.00 -1.85
N PRO A 39 20.02 -18.94 -2.74
CA PRO A 39 19.77 -18.97 -4.17
C PRO A 39 19.48 -20.40 -4.63
N LEU A 40 18.49 -20.58 -5.49
CA LEU A 40 18.26 -21.88 -6.12
C LEU A 40 19.35 -22.19 -7.14
N PHE A 41 19.78 -21.16 -7.89
CA PHE A 41 20.80 -21.27 -8.92
C PHE A 41 21.89 -20.22 -8.72
N LYS A 42 23.13 -20.59 -9.05
CA LYS A 42 24.29 -19.68 -9.07
C LYS A 42 24.94 -19.72 -10.45
N TYR A 43 24.98 -18.56 -11.11
CA TYR A 43 25.54 -18.40 -12.47
C TYR A 43 26.85 -17.62 -12.49
N SER A 44 27.23 -16.95 -11.40
CA SER A 44 28.43 -16.15 -11.28
C SER A 44 28.90 -16.12 -9.82
N ASN A 45 30.21 -15.94 -9.62
CA ASN A 45 30.79 -15.74 -8.29
C ASN A 45 30.65 -14.30 -7.76
N ASN A 46 30.24 -13.35 -8.62
CA ASN A 46 30.03 -11.98 -8.21
C ASN A 46 28.68 -11.83 -7.52
N SER A 47 28.71 -11.34 -6.28
CA SER A 47 27.52 -11.01 -5.53
C SER A 47 27.25 -9.50 -5.56
N ILE A 48 25.98 -9.12 -5.66
CA ILE A 48 25.50 -7.73 -5.53
C ILE A 48 25.03 -7.38 -4.12
N PHE A 49 25.05 -8.37 -3.23
CA PHE A 49 24.67 -8.21 -1.82
C PHE A 49 25.89 -7.85 -0.97
N ASN A 50 25.68 -7.07 0.09
CA ASN A 50 26.72 -6.68 1.03
C ASN A 50 27.33 -7.90 1.73
N CYS A 51 28.58 -7.77 2.18
CA CYS A 51 29.34 -8.88 2.80
C CYS A 51 28.76 -9.36 4.16
N ASN A 52 27.93 -8.56 4.83
CA ASN A 52 27.21 -8.93 6.05
C ASN A 52 26.01 -9.84 5.78
N ILE A 53 25.54 -9.95 4.54
CA ILE A 53 24.47 -10.85 4.13
C ILE A 53 25.07 -12.22 3.78
N LYS A 54 24.62 -13.27 4.51
CA LYS A 54 25.12 -14.62 4.32
C LYS A 54 24.48 -15.28 3.10
N ILE A 55 25.27 -15.60 2.09
CA ILE A 55 24.80 -16.38 0.94
C ILE A 55 25.03 -17.85 1.25
N LEU A 56 23.96 -18.64 1.23
CA LEU A 56 23.99 -20.09 1.43
C LEU A 56 24.39 -20.80 0.13
N ASP A 57 24.81 -22.06 0.26
CA ASP A 57 25.14 -22.90 -0.90
C ASP A 57 23.90 -23.07 -1.80
N PRO A 58 24.02 -22.80 -3.11
CA PRO A 58 22.91 -22.94 -4.05
C PRO A 58 22.49 -24.41 -4.21
N ILE A 59 21.28 -24.64 -4.71
CA ILE A 59 20.87 -26.01 -5.09
C ILE A 59 21.68 -26.47 -6.29
N ILE A 60 21.85 -25.58 -7.29
CA ILE A 60 22.67 -25.83 -8.48
C ILE A 60 23.70 -24.70 -8.63
N ASP A 61 24.97 -25.04 -8.71
CA ASP A 61 26.07 -24.11 -8.97
C ASP A 61 26.62 -24.29 -10.40
N TYR A 62 26.15 -23.42 -11.32
CA TYR A 62 26.63 -23.40 -12.70
C TYR A 62 28.01 -22.78 -12.89
N THR A 63 28.61 -22.21 -11.84
CA THR A 63 30.00 -21.68 -11.91
C THR A 63 31.06 -22.76 -11.80
N ASN A 64 30.68 -23.94 -11.31
CA ASN A 64 31.58 -25.08 -11.21
C ASN A 64 31.62 -25.85 -12.54
N SER A 65 32.70 -25.75 -13.29
CA SER A 65 32.88 -26.41 -14.60
C SER A 65 33.04 -27.93 -14.52
N GLU A 66 33.28 -28.47 -13.33
CA GLU A 66 33.45 -29.93 -13.10
C GLU A 66 32.12 -30.66 -12.83
N LEU A 67 31.02 -29.89 -12.60
CA LEU A 67 29.72 -30.48 -12.33
C LEU A 67 29.06 -31.00 -13.61
N ASP A 68 28.57 -32.22 -13.56
CA ASP A 68 27.64 -32.74 -14.56
C ASP A 68 26.28 -32.02 -14.44
N LYS A 69 26.00 -31.16 -15.40
CA LYS A 69 24.75 -30.38 -15.44
C LYS A 69 23.50 -31.28 -15.40
N ALA A 70 23.56 -32.45 -15.98
CA ALA A 70 22.46 -33.42 -15.98
C ALA A 70 22.23 -34.03 -14.60
N GLU A 71 23.28 -34.26 -13.83
CA GLU A 71 23.19 -34.77 -12.46
C GLU A 71 22.65 -33.72 -11.50
N GLU A 72 23.09 -32.48 -11.60
CA GLU A 72 22.58 -31.36 -10.81
C GLU A 72 21.09 -31.10 -11.10
N LEU A 73 20.65 -31.17 -12.36
CA LEU A 73 19.24 -31.06 -12.71
C LEU A 73 18.42 -32.23 -12.13
N LYS A 74 18.94 -33.46 -12.14
CA LYS A 74 18.27 -34.61 -11.47
C LYS A 74 18.10 -34.37 -9.97
N LYS A 75 19.10 -33.78 -9.30
CA LYS A 75 19.04 -33.39 -7.90
C LYS A 75 17.94 -32.33 -7.66
N TYR A 76 17.87 -31.34 -8.48
CA TYR A 76 16.82 -30.30 -8.40
C TYR A 76 15.42 -30.91 -8.57
N TYR A 77 15.19 -31.73 -9.61
CA TYR A 77 13.92 -32.41 -9.81
C TYR A 77 13.57 -33.41 -8.70
N SER A 78 14.58 -34.07 -8.09
CA SER A 78 14.39 -34.96 -6.92
C SER A 78 13.90 -34.15 -5.71
N LEU A 79 14.41 -32.95 -5.49
CA LEU A 79 13.93 -32.04 -4.43
C LEU A 79 12.52 -31.55 -4.70
N LEU A 80 12.18 -31.23 -5.96
CA LEU A 80 10.81 -30.88 -6.34
C LEU A 80 9.83 -32.04 -6.12
N ALA A 81 10.25 -33.27 -6.40
CA ALA A 81 9.44 -34.48 -6.17
C ALA A 81 9.29 -34.82 -4.68
N ASN A 82 10.27 -34.48 -3.84
CA ASN A 82 10.22 -34.70 -2.39
C ASN A 82 10.73 -33.48 -1.61
N PRO A 83 9.92 -32.43 -1.52
CA PRO A 83 10.34 -31.14 -0.96
C PRO A 83 10.69 -31.21 0.54
N LEU A 84 10.25 -32.22 1.28
CA LEU A 84 10.64 -32.41 2.68
C LEU A 84 12.14 -32.62 2.85
N LEU A 85 12.82 -33.15 1.82
CA LEU A 85 14.28 -33.26 1.82
C LEU A 85 14.98 -31.91 1.86
N PHE A 86 14.30 -30.87 1.44
CA PHE A 86 14.82 -29.49 1.47
C PHE A 86 15.15 -29.01 2.89
N ASN A 87 14.44 -29.53 3.91
CA ASN A 87 14.74 -29.21 5.31
C ASN A 87 16.14 -29.67 5.75
N LYS A 88 16.75 -30.63 5.08
CA LYS A 88 18.14 -31.05 5.33
C LYS A 88 19.15 -30.01 4.79
N TRP A 89 18.74 -29.19 3.84
CA TRP A 89 19.56 -28.10 3.27
C TRP A 89 19.64 -26.92 4.22
N ILE A 90 18.55 -26.66 4.97
CA ILE A 90 18.44 -25.55 5.92
C ILE A 90 18.91 -26.03 7.28
N ARG A 91 20.15 -25.65 7.64
CA ARG A 91 20.81 -26.13 8.88
C ARG A 91 20.48 -25.29 10.11
N GLU A 92 19.89 -24.10 9.93
CA GLU A 92 19.56 -23.16 10.97
C GLU A 92 18.03 -22.96 11.06
N LYS A 93 17.57 -22.51 12.23
CA LYS A 93 16.18 -22.05 12.40
C LYS A 93 16.10 -20.56 12.08
N TYR A 94 15.11 -20.16 11.32
CA TYR A 94 14.83 -18.79 10.96
C TYR A 94 13.52 -18.33 11.59
N ASP A 95 13.47 -17.07 12.01
CA ASP A 95 12.26 -16.45 12.58
C ASP A 95 11.26 -16.14 11.47
N CYS A 96 11.75 -15.70 10.29
CA CYS A 96 10.94 -15.48 9.11
C CYS A 96 11.62 -16.03 7.85
N ILE A 97 10.82 -16.64 6.98
CA ILE A 97 11.23 -17.21 5.70
C ILE A 97 10.49 -16.47 4.60
N ILE A 98 11.23 -15.83 3.69
CA ILE A 98 10.70 -15.00 2.64
C ILE A 98 11.00 -15.63 1.28
N ALA A 99 9.96 -16.06 0.58
CA ALA A 99 10.09 -16.52 -0.81
C ALA A 99 10.07 -15.30 -1.75
N CYS A 100 11.16 -15.08 -2.48
CA CYS A 100 11.29 -13.95 -3.42
C CYS A 100 10.87 -14.38 -4.83
N ASN A 101 9.70 -14.78 -4.99
CA ASN A 101 8.84 -15.02 -6.15
C ASN A 101 7.93 -16.24 -5.94
N HIS A 102 6.94 -16.42 -6.83
CA HIS A 102 6.15 -17.63 -6.97
C HIS A 102 6.97 -18.77 -7.61
N ASN A 103 6.34 -19.90 -7.91
CA ASN A 103 7.00 -21.11 -8.43
C ASN A 103 8.02 -21.72 -7.44
N ALA A 104 9.21 -22.11 -7.88
CA ALA A 104 10.14 -22.88 -7.04
C ALA A 104 10.57 -22.20 -5.73
N PRO A 105 10.87 -20.87 -5.67
CA PRO A 105 11.19 -20.22 -4.40
C PRO A 105 10.07 -20.36 -3.37
N SER A 106 8.80 -20.15 -3.77
CA SER A 106 7.66 -20.29 -2.88
C SER A 106 7.38 -21.75 -2.52
N TYR A 107 7.54 -22.64 -3.49
CA TYR A 107 7.38 -24.07 -3.28
C TYR A 107 8.33 -24.58 -2.18
N PHE A 108 9.62 -24.33 -2.30
CA PHE A 108 10.57 -24.73 -1.27
C PHE A 108 10.33 -24.04 0.07
N ALA A 109 10.06 -22.74 0.09
CA ALA A 109 9.74 -22.00 1.31
C ALA A 109 8.54 -22.61 2.06
N SER A 110 7.52 -23.06 1.33
CA SER A 110 6.31 -23.62 1.94
C SER A 110 6.57 -24.88 2.77
N TYR A 111 7.57 -25.67 2.40
CA TYR A 111 7.93 -26.93 3.07
C TYR A 111 8.98 -26.79 4.17
N ILE A 112 9.61 -25.63 4.35
CA ILE A 112 10.53 -25.41 5.48
C ILE A 112 9.73 -25.42 6.78
N VAL A 113 10.21 -26.23 7.74
CA VAL A 113 9.56 -26.38 9.06
C VAL A 113 9.96 -25.23 9.98
N GLY A 114 8.96 -24.61 10.60
CA GLY A 114 9.14 -23.48 11.53
C GLY A 114 9.30 -22.12 10.84
N GLY A 115 9.35 -21.07 11.65
CA GLY A 115 9.39 -19.68 11.20
C GLY A 115 8.08 -19.20 10.60
N LYS A 116 7.90 -17.89 10.59
CA LYS A 116 6.82 -17.22 9.85
C LYS A 116 7.15 -17.19 8.36
N LYS A 117 6.14 -17.11 7.49
CA LYS A 117 6.34 -17.21 6.04
C LYS A 117 5.73 -16.04 5.29
N ILE A 118 6.54 -15.40 4.46
CA ILE A 118 6.12 -14.34 3.54
C ILE A 118 6.44 -14.80 2.12
N ILE A 119 5.51 -14.64 1.19
CA ILE A 119 5.81 -14.72 -0.24
C ILE A 119 5.82 -13.30 -0.82
N TRP A 120 6.88 -12.97 -1.54
CA TRP A 120 7.03 -11.70 -2.25
C TRP A 120 7.01 -11.98 -3.75
N ILE A 121 5.84 -11.83 -4.37
CA ILE A 121 5.60 -12.12 -5.78
C ILE A 121 6.15 -10.97 -6.62
N ARG A 122 7.25 -11.22 -7.32
CA ARG A 122 7.98 -10.25 -8.14
C ARG A 122 7.85 -10.50 -9.65
N GLY A 123 7.02 -11.44 -10.05
CA GLY A 123 6.72 -11.81 -11.44
C GLY A 123 5.25 -11.65 -11.78
N ASP A 124 4.95 -11.85 -13.06
CA ASP A 124 3.59 -11.96 -13.55
C ASP A 124 3.08 -13.39 -13.29
N MET A 125 1.88 -13.50 -12.70
CA MET A 125 1.23 -14.78 -12.46
C MET A 125 0.16 -15.12 -13.51
N ALA A 126 -0.08 -14.23 -14.47
CA ALA A 126 -1.03 -14.49 -15.57
C ALA A 126 -0.62 -15.69 -16.43
N GLU A 127 0.68 -16.05 -16.43
CA GLU A 127 1.19 -17.27 -17.07
C GLU A 127 0.57 -18.56 -16.53
N LEU A 128 -0.03 -18.52 -15.33
CA LEU A 128 -0.71 -19.66 -14.71
C LEU A 128 -2.19 -19.76 -15.07
N ASP A 129 -2.70 -18.85 -15.91
CA ASP A 129 -4.07 -18.94 -16.40
C ASP A 129 -4.19 -19.99 -17.51
N TYR A 130 -4.86 -21.08 -17.17
CA TYR A 130 -5.13 -22.18 -18.10
C TYR A 130 -6.53 -22.14 -18.70
N THR A 131 -7.36 -21.15 -18.35
CA THR A 131 -8.80 -21.14 -18.68
C THR A 131 -9.07 -21.00 -20.18
N GLU A 132 -8.22 -20.26 -20.89
CA GLU A 132 -8.31 -20.03 -22.33
C GLU A 132 -7.56 -21.10 -23.18
N LEU A 133 -6.86 -22.05 -22.53
CA LEU A 133 -6.11 -23.08 -23.24
C LEU A 133 -6.99 -24.26 -23.68
N ASP A 134 -6.69 -24.86 -24.82
CA ASP A 134 -7.37 -26.06 -25.28
C ASP A 134 -7.06 -27.25 -24.34
N LYS A 135 -8.10 -27.79 -23.69
CA LYS A 135 -8.06 -28.86 -22.69
C LYS A 135 -7.38 -30.15 -23.16
N ASN A 136 -7.27 -30.34 -24.47
CA ASN A 136 -6.65 -31.53 -25.05
C ASN A 136 -5.13 -31.38 -25.24
N THR A 137 -4.58 -30.20 -25.01
CA THR A 137 -3.16 -29.92 -25.23
C THR A 137 -2.29 -30.37 -24.05
N LYS A 138 -1.02 -30.59 -24.33
CA LYS A 138 0.00 -30.83 -23.30
C LYS A 138 0.21 -29.57 -22.43
N GLU A 139 0.14 -28.41 -23.07
CA GLU A 139 0.27 -27.10 -22.44
C GLU A 139 -0.82 -26.87 -21.37
N TYR A 140 -2.09 -27.10 -21.69
CA TYR A 140 -3.17 -27.02 -20.71
C TYR A 140 -2.91 -27.87 -19.46
N LYS A 141 -2.48 -29.13 -19.67
CA LYS A 141 -2.21 -30.03 -18.53
C LYS A 141 -1.07 -29.55 -17.68
N GLN A 142 -0.03 -29.00 -18.27
CA GLN A 142 1.13 -28.48 -17.58
C GLN A 142 0.78 -27.23 -16.79
N VAL A 143 0.19 -26.20 -17.44
CA VAL A 143 -0.16 -24.92 -16.77
C VAL A 143 -1.18 -25.16 -15.66
N LYS A 144 -2.18 -26.03 -15.90
CA LYS A 144 -3.14 -26.41 -14.86
C LYS A 144 -2.48 -27.07 -13.65
N GLN A 145 -1.50 -27.96 -13.86
CA GLN A 145 -0.75 -28.58 -12.76
C GLN A 145 0.07 -27.55 -11.99
N GLU A 146 0.72 -26.63 -12.67
CA GLU A 146 1.47 -25.51 -12.05
C GLU A 146 0.54 -24.59 -11.26
N TYR A 147 -0.63 -24.27 -11.80
CA TYR A 147 -1.68 -23.52 -11.10
C TYR A 147 -2.12 -24.22 -9.80
N GLU A 148 -2.50 -25.51 -9.89
CA GLU A 148 -2.96 -26.28 -8.72
C GLU A 148 -1.87 -26.38 -7.63
N MET A 149 -0.62 -26.54 -8.04
CA MET A 149 0.52 -26.54 -7.14
C MET A 149 0.67 -25.16 -6.46
N GLN A 150 0.65 -24.08 -7.24
CA GLN A 150 0.83 -22.74 -6.70
C GLN A 150 -0.33 -22.32 -5.79
N ALA A 151 -1.57 -22.67 -6.14
CA ALA A 151 -2.75 -22.44 -5.30
C ALA A 151 -2.64 -23.09 -3.91
N ASN A 152 -2.04 -24.27 -3.83
CA ASN A 152 -1.79 -24.95 -2.56
C ASN A 152 -0.63 -24.32 -1.79
N VAL A 153 0.44 -23.93 -2.49
CA VAL A 153 1.62 -23.28 -1.90
C VAL A 153 1.25 -21.95 -1.24
N LEU A 154 0.42 -21.15 -1.89
CA LEU A 154 0.00 -19.82 -1.38
C LEU A 154 -0.67 -19.91 0.01
N LYS A 155 -1.35 -21.01 0.31
CA LYS A 155 -1.99 -21.25 1.62
C LYS A 155 -1.02 -21.41 2.79
N ALA A 156 0.26 -21.68 2.49
CA ALA A 156 1.29 -21.89 3.51
C ALA A 156 1.93 -20.58 4.03
N PHE A 157 1.57 -19.44 3.45
CA PHE A 157 2.17 -18.15 3.79
C PHE A 157 1.27 -17.34 4.73
N ASP A 158 1.89 -16.72 5.74
CA ASP A 158 1.24 -15.81 6.68
C ASP A 158 0.87 -14.47 6.00
N GLU A 159 1.68 -14.04 5.00
CA GLU A 159 1.47 -12.81 4.25
C GLU A 159 1.93 -12.96 2.79
N ILE A 160 1.22 -12.29 1.88
CA ILE A 160 1.54 -12.25 0.46
C ILE A 160 1.85 -10.80 0.06
N VAL A 161 3.05 -10.55 -0.41
CA VAL A 161 3.46 -9.24 -0.93
C VAL A 161 3.43 -9.30 -2.46
N VAL A 162 2.78 -8.31 -3.08
CA VAL A 162 2.72 -8.14 -4.54
C VAL A 162 3.32 -6.79 -4.92
N ILE A 163 3.89 -6.70 -6.12
CA ILE A 163 4.63 -5.51 -6.55
C ILE A 163 3.81 -4.52 -7.38
N SER A 164 2.63 -4.92 -7.87
CA SER A 164 1.77 -4.09 -8.71
C SER A 164 0.30 -4.39 -8.47
N LYS A 165 -0.56 -3.47 -8.89
CA LYS A 165 -2.01 -3.65 -8.90
C LYS A 165 -2.41 -4.82 -9.81
N VAL A 166 -1.76 -4.96 -10.96
CA VAL A 166 -1.99 -6.07 -11.90
C VAL A 166 -1.78 -7.42 -11.19
N THR A 167 -0.64 -7.62 -10.50
CA THR A 167 -0.39 -8.86 -9.76
C THR A 167 -1.41 -9.09 -8.64
N GLN A 168 -1.88 -8.03 -7.98
CA GLN A 168 -2.92 -8.12 -6.96
C GLN A 168 -4.26 -8.57 -7.55
N ASP A 169 -4.65 -8.02 -8.69
CA ASP A 169 -5.88 -8.38 -9.39
C ASP A 169 -5.80 -9.82 -9.92
N THR A 170 -4.67 -10.23 -10.49
CA THR A 170 -4.42 -11.61 -10.91
C THR A 170 -4.57 -12.61 -9.74
N LEU A 171 -4.04 -12.31 -8.56
CA LEU A 171 -4.24 -13.14 -7.37
C LEU A 171 -5.71 -13.29 -7.00
N LYS A 172 -6.47 -12.20 -7.06
CA LYS A 172 -7.90 -12.21 -6.78
C LYS A 172 -8.68 -13.01 -7.83
N GLU A 173 -8.39 -12.79 -9.10
CA GLU A 173 -9.14 -13.38 -10.23
C GLU A 173 -8.83 -14.87 -10.40
N LEU A 174 -7.54 -15.25 -10.39
CA LEU A 174 -7.14 -16.64 -10.62
C LEU A 174 -7.29 -17.50 -9.35
N PHE A 175 -6.92 -16.98 -8.17
CA PHE A 175 -6.82 -17.78 -6.96
C PHE A 175 -7.89 -17.45 -5.91
N GLY A 176 -8.71 -16.41 -6.12
CA GLY A 176 -9.70 -15.95 -5.14
C GLY A 176 -9.09 -15.39 -3.86
N ILE A 177 -7.79 -15.05 -3.88
CA ILE A 177 -7.06 -14.60 -2.69
C ILE A 177 -7.15 -13.08 -2.58
N THR A 178 -7.75 -12.60 -1.48
CA THR A 178 -7.90 -11.18 -1.18
C THR A 178 -7.39 -10.81 0.22
N LYS A 179 -7.17 -11.82 1.09
CA LYS A 179 -6.72 -11.63 2.46
C LYS A 179 -5.21 -11.81 2.57
N ASN A 180 -4.62 -11.08 3.53
CA ASN A 180 -3.17 -11.11 3.78
C ASN A 180 -2.35 -10.79 2.51
N VAL A 181 -2.87 -9.89 1.67
CA VAL A 181 -2.21 -9.42 0.45
C VAL A 181 -1.89 -7.94 0.60
N VAL A 182 -0.61 -7.59 0.49
CA VAL A 182 -0.13 -6.21 0.58
C VAL A 182 0.65 -5.84 -0.67
N LYS A 183 0.33 -4.68 -1.25
CA LYS A 183 1.11 -4.14 -2.37
C LYS A 183 2.32 -3.37 -1.82
N ILE A 184 3.51 -3.78 -2.22
CA ILE A 184 4.77 -3.04 -2.03
C ILE A 184 5.41 -2.92 -3.40
N SER A 185 5.30 -1.75 -4.01
CA SER A 185 5.85 -1.49 -5.33
C SER A 185 7.38 -1.60 -5.31
N ASN A 186 7.97 -2.16 -6.36
CA ASN A 186 9.41 -2.06 -6.54
C ASN A 186 9.79 -0.58 -6.69
N SER A 187 10.94 -0.22 -6.17
CA SER A 187 11.38 1.16 -6.06
C SER A 187 12.74 1.41 -6.69
N VAL A 188 13.09 2.66 -6.74
CA VAL A 188 14.37 3.14 -7.25
C VAL A 188 14.98 4.17 -6.29
N ASP A 189 16.30 4.29 -6.32
CA ASP A 189 17.03 5.37 -5.64
C ASP A 189 17.05 6.59 -6.57
N SER A 190 16.04 7.46 -6.45
CA SER A 190 15.85 8.59 -7.35
C SER A 190 17.01 9.58 -7.32
N ASP A 191 17.64 9.78 -6.16
CA ASP A 191 18.79 10.68 -6.03
C ASP A 191 20.01 10.12 -6.77
N LYS A 192 20.26 8.81 -6.64
CA LYS A 192 21.32 8.13 -7.39
C LYS A 192 21.07 8.19 -8.89
N ILE A 193 19.83 7.93 -9.34
CA ILE A 193 19.44 7.99 -10.75
C ILE A 193 19.65 9.42 -11.31
N LYS A 194 19.20 10.44 -10.59
CA LYS A 194 19.38 11.85 -10.95
C LYS A 194 20.85 12.24 -11.01
N LEU A 195 21.68 11.72 -10.10
CA LEU A 195 23.12 11.95 -10.10
C LEU A 195 23.78 11.32 -11.35
N LEU A 196 23.55 10.03 -11.57
CA LEU A 196 24.12 9.27 -12.69
C LEU A 196 23.64 9.80 -14.06
N SER A 197 22.44 10.38 -14.12
CA SER A 197 21.89 10.96 -15.35
C SER A 197 22.63 12.22 -15.84
N LYS A 198 23.58 12.74 -15.04
CA LYS A 198 24.41 13.92 -15.39
C LYS A 198 25.69 13.55 -16.14
N GLU A 199 26.02 12.26 -16.23
CA GLU A 199 27.15 11.81 -16.98
C GLU A 199 27.02 12.16 -18.47
N ALA A 200 28.15 12.55 -19.09
CA ALA A 200 28.16 12.92 -20.50
C ALA A 200 28.07 11.66 -21.38
N VAL A 201 27.15 11.68 -22.35
CA VAL A 201 27.06 10.66 -23.41
C VAL A 201 26.99 11.35 -24.76
N ASP A 202 27.50 10.67 -25.78
CA ASP A 202 27.46 11.17 -27.15
C ASP A 202 26.01 11.01 -27.71
N ILE A 203 25.35 12.14 -27.91
CA ILE A 203 23.97 12.24 -28.35
C ILE A 203 23.89 13.00 -29.66
N PRO A 204 23.28 12.43 -30.71
CA PRO A 204 23.16 13.11 -31.99
C PRO A 204 22.17 14.29 -31.91
N GLU A 205 22.24 15.21 -32.85
CA GLU A 205 21.27 16.31 -33.02
C GLU A 205 19.85 15.87 -33.41
N LYS A 206 19.52 14.60 -33.22
CA LYS A 206 18.19 14.03 -33.51
C LYS A 206 17.37 13.93 -32.25
N LYS A 207 16.05 13.91 -32.40
CA LYS A 207 15.12 13.62 -31.30
C LYS A 207 15.17 12.13 -30.96
N ILE A 208 15.39 11.80 -29.67
CA ILE A 208 15.71 10.46 -29.23
C ILE A 208 14.50 9.80 -28.58
N PHE A 209 14.22 8.56 -28.95
CA PHE A 209 13.46 7.59 -28.16
C PHE A 209 14.40 6.53 -27.63
N THR A 210 14.17 6.06 -26.43
CA THR A 210 15.00 5.02 -25.81
C THR A 210 14.15 3.84 -25.40
N THR A 211 14.62 2.63 -25.58
CA THR A 211 14.06 1.42 -24.97
C THR A 211 15.16 0.69 -24.20
N LEU A 212 14.82 0.18 -23.01
CA LEU A 212 15.75 -0.46 -22.09
C LEU A 212 15.30 -1.86 -21.75
N GLY A 213 16.25 -2.79 -21.67
CA GLY A 213 16.00 -4.15 -21.21
C GLY A 213 16.65 -5.20 -22.10
N ARG A 214 16.48 -6.46 -21.74
CA ARG A 214 16.96 -7.58 -22.55
C ARG A 214 16.37 -7.56 -23.95
N ILE A 215 17.15 -8.00 -24.90
CA ILE A 215 16.67 -8.17 -26.27
C ILE A 215 16.18 -9.61 -26.40
N ASP A 216 14.90 -9.84 -26.10
CA ASP A 216 14.27 -11.14 -26.14
C ASP A 216 12.85 -11.09 -26.76
N TYR A 217 12.20 -12.25 -26.88
CA TYR A 217 10.85 -12.34 -27.43
C TYR A 217 9.84 -11.54 -26.62
N ASN A 218 9.92 -11.62 -25.29
CA ASN A 218 8.96 -10.99 -24.40
C ASN A 218 9.03 -9.45 -24.42
N LYS A 219 10.22 -8.87 -24.58
CA LYS A 219 10.40 -7.41 -24.69
C LYS A 219 9.92 -6.84 -26.03
N ASN A 220 9.73 -7.70 -27.03
CA ASN A 220 9.05 -7.40 -28.31
C ASN A 220 9.52 -6.13 -29.01
N GLN A 221 10.84 -5.81 -28.93
CA GLN A 221 11.40 -4.63 -29.60
C GLN A 221 11.17 -4.63 -31.12
N ILE A 222 10.83 -5.77 -31.70
CA ILE A 222 10.48 -5.87 -33.12
C ILE A 222 9.25 -5.01 -33.46
N LEU A 223 8.30 -4.82 -32.54
CA LEU A 223 7.14 -3.93 -32.71
C LEU A 223 7.62 -2.48 -32.87
N LEU A 224 8.56 -2.04 -32.03
CA LEU A 224 9.14 -0.71 -32.10
C LEU A 224 9.89 -0.50 -33.45
N LEU A 225 10.60 -1.50 -33.95
CA LEU A 225 11.26 -1.43 -35.27
C LEU A 225 10.27 -1.33 -36.42
N LYS A 226 9.14 -2.04 -36.34
CA LYS A 226 8.06 -1.93 -37.32
C LYS A 226 7.45 -0.53 -37.30
N ALA A 227 7.18 0.00 -36.11
CA ALA A 227 6.71 1.38 -35.96
C ALA A 227 7.73 2.42 -36.47
N ALA A 228 9.03 2.21 -36.24
CA ALA A 228 10.08 3.06 -36.79
C ALA A 228 10.10 3.09 -38.32
N LYS A 229 9.83 1.96 -38.96
CA LYS A 229 9.69 1.87 -40.42
C LYS A 229 8.49 2.69 -40.92
N GLU A 230 7.36 2.63 -40.24
CA GLU A 230 6.18 3.44 -40.62
C GLU A 230 6.44 4.93 -40.33
N LEU A 231 7.04 5.29 -39.21
CA LEU A 231 7.39 6.66 -38.86
C LEU A 231 8.35 7.29 -39.86
N LYS A 232 9.35 6.52 -40.33
CA LYS A 232 10.34 6.97 -41.33
C LYS A 232 9.72 7.44 -42.65
N LYS A 233 8.55 6.98 -43.03
CA LYS A 233 7.83 7.46 -44.20
C LYS A 233 7.39 8.93 -44.07
N GLN A 234 7.29 9.45 -42.84
CA GLN A 234 6.77 10.79 -42.54
C GLN A 234 7.85 11.73 -42.01
N ARG A 235 8.77 11.20 -41.17
CA ARG A 235 9.85 11.98 -40.49
C ARG A 235 11.15 11.17 -40.47
N ASN A 236 12.31 11.85 -40.54
CA ASN A 236 13.62 11.21 -40.49
C ASN A 236 14.56 11.82 -39.45
N ASP A 237 14.09 12.80 -38.68
CA ASP A 237 14.83 13.54 -37.66
C ASP A 237 14.75 12.89 -36.27
N PHE A 238 14.57 11.58 -36.21
CA PHE A 238 14.54 10.81 -34.97
C PHE A 238 15.63 9.74 -34.92
N MET A 239 15.96 9.33 -33.68
CA MET A 239 16.83 8.20 -33.35
C MET A 239 16.19 7.34 -32.28
N ILE A 240 16.19 6.04 -32.44
CA ILE A 240 15.78 5.07 -31.42
C ILE A 240 17.03 4.39 -30.89
N TYR A 241 17.30 4.50 -29.61
CA TYR A 241 18.34 3.76 -28.93
C TYR A 241 17.75 2.52 -28.23
N ILE A 242 18.35 1.36 -28.53
CA ILE A 242 18.04 0.10 -27.85
C ILE A 242 19.20 -0.20 -26.91
N LEU A 243 18.94 -0.06 -25.60
CA LEU A 243 19.91 -0.29 -24.54
C LEU A 243 19.68 -1.66 -23.93
N GLY A 244 20.55 -2.60 -24.22
CA GLY A 244 20.49 -3.98 -23.76
C GLY A 244 21.06 -4.96 -24.75
N ASP A 245 21.11 -6.22 -24.37
CA ASP A 245 21.55 -7.33 -25.19
C ASP A 245 20.69 -8.56 -24.95
N GLY A 246 20.79 -9.58 -25.81
CA GLY A 246 20.08 -10.84 -25.69
C GLY A 246 19.94 -11.62 -26.98
N ASP A 247 19.33 -12.81 -26.88
CA ASP A 247 19.28 -13.80 -27.97
C ASP A 247 18.55 -13.33 -29.23
N TYR A 248 17.65 -12.33 -29.08
CA TYR A 248 16.89 -11.76 -30.21
C TYR A 248 17.63 -10.66 -30.97
N ARG A 249 18.80 -10.21 -30.48
CA ARG A 249 19.60 -9.15 -31.12
C ARG A 249 19.88 -9.41 -32.60
N PRO A 250 20.35 -10.60 -33.03
CA PRO A 250 20.59 -10.85 -34.45
C PRO A 250 19.37 -10.65 -35.34
N ARG A 251 18.17 -10.93 -34.81
CA ARG A 251 16.89 -10.74 -35.50
C ARG A 251 16.56 -9.26 -35.67
N LEU A 252 16.83 -8.44 -34.65
CA LEU A 252 16.63 -6.99 -34.72
C LEU A 252 17.62 -6.35 -35.70
N GLU A 253 18.90 -6.73 -35.64
CA GLU A 253 19.96 -6.22 -36.55
C GLU A 253 19.62 -6.54 -38.01
N LYS A 254 19.17 -7.76 -38.29
CA LYS A 254 18.68 -8.13 -39.60
C LYS A 254 17.52 -7.25 -40.06
N TYR A 255 16.51 -7.04 -39.19
CA TYR A 255 15.33 -6.22 -39.54
C TYR A 255 15.73 -4.76 -39.81
N ILE A 256 16.63 -4.17 -39.01
CA ILE A 256 17.18 -2.82 -39.20
C ILE A 256 17.85 -2.70 -40.57
N LYS A 257 18.71 -3.65 -40.94
CA LYS A 257 19.40 -3.68 -42.22
C LYS A 257 18.43 -3.83 -43.40
N ASP A 258 17.54 -4.83 -43.36
CA ASP A 258 16.61 -5.15 -44.45
C ASP A 258 15.64 -3.99 -44.71
N ASN A 259 15.30 -3.20 -43.71
CA ASN A 259 14.38 -2.05 -43.83
C ASN A 259 15.11 -0.68 -43.87
N ARG A 260 16.45 -0.66 -44.00
CA ARG A 260 17.29 0.57 -44.11
C ARG A 260 17.08 1.54 -42.95
N LEU A 261 16.97 1.00 -41.73
CA LEU A 261 16.73 1.81 -40.52
C LEU A 261 18.02 2.24 -39.82
N ASN A 262 19.20 1.97 -40.34
CA ASN A 262 20.51 2.23 -39.68
C ASN A 262 20.73 3.71 -39.26
N GLU A 263 20.08 4.66 -39.94
CA GLU A 263 20.16 6.08 -39.60
C GLU A 263 19.15 6.52 -38.51
N ASN A 264 18.19 5.64 -38.18
CA ASN A 264 17.10 5.94 -37.25
C ASN A 264 17.05 5.01 -36.03
N VAL A 265 17.80 3.90 -36.06
CA VAL A 265 17.83 2.92 -34.96
C VAL A 265 19.25 2.48 -34.71
N LYS A 266 19.68 2.49 -33.48
CA LYS A 266 21.00 2.02 -33.04
C LYS A 266 20.85 1.09 -31.82
N ILE A 267 21.33 -0.12 -31.93
CA ILE A 267 21.48 -1.03 -30.79
C ILE A 267 22.80 -0.69 -30.12
N ILE A 268 22.72 -0.08 -28.93
CA ILE A 268 23.90 0.33 -28.16
C ILE A 268 24.55 -0.87 -27.48
N GLY A 269 23.75 -1.90 -27.16
CA GLY A 269 24.17 -3.01 -26.32
C GLY A 269 23.92 -2.75 -24.86
N PHE A 270 24.46 -3.61 -24.00
CA PHE A 270 24.39 -3.41 -22.55
C PHE A 270 25.21 -2.17 -22.13
N VAL A 271 24.60 -1.31 -21.35
CA VAL A 271 25.26 -0.15 -20.72
C VAL A 271 25.06 -0.20 -19.22
N GLU A 272 26.11 0.08 -18.47
CA GLU A 272 26.04 0.06 -17.00
C GLU A 272 25.20 1.23 -16.48
N ASN A 273 25.34 2.42 -17.07
CA ASN A 273 24.55 3.61 -16.75
C ASN A 273 23.66 4.05 -17.92
N PRO A 274 22.38 3.65 -17.96
CA PRO A 274 21.47 4.03 -19.04
C PRO A 274 20.84 5.43 -18.86
N TYR A 275 20.92 6.02 -17.67
CA TYR A 275 20.19 7.22 -17.29
C TYR A 275 20.48 8.47 -18.12
N PRO A 276 21.69 8.74 -18.59
CA PRO A 276 21.94 9.87 -19.49
C PRO A 276 21.16 9.76 -20.82
N TYR A 277 21.03 8.54 -21.36
CA TYR A 277 20.25 8.29 -22.57
C TYR A 277 18.75 8.49 -22.32
N VAL A 278 18.24 7.95 -21.21
CA VAL A 278 16.85 8.13 -20.79
C VAL A 278 16.52 9.60 -20.62
N LYS A 279 17.35 10.34 -19.86
CA LYS A 279 17.14 11.76 -19.60
C LYS A 279 17.16 12.60 -20.88
N SER A 280 17.95 12.22 -21.86
CA SER A 280 18.05 12.93 -23.13
C SER A 280 16.95 12.55 -24.13
N SER A 281 16.17 11.53 -23.82
CA SER A 281 15.09 11.06 -24.70
C SER A 281 13.82 11.90 -24.53
N ILE A 282 13.06 12.02 -25.61
CA ILE A 282 11.72 12.64 -25.61
C ILE A 282 10.67 11.70 -25.03
N ALA A 283 10.89 10.40 -25.11
CA ALA A 283 10.15 9.38 -24.40
C ALA A 283 10.94 8.06 -24.31
N THR A 284 10.66 7.28 -23.26
CA THR A 284 11.05 5.87 -23.18
C THR A 284 9.91 5.01 -23.71
N VAL A 285 10.26 4.03 -24.56
CA VAL A 285 9.28 3.15 -25.22
C VAL A 285 9.44 1.73 -24.71
N LEU A 286 8.36 1.13 -24.21
CA LEU A 286 8.31 -0.26 -23.81
C LEU A 286 7.22 -1.00 -24.62
N THR A 287 7.61 -2.06 -25.31
CA THR A 287 6.71 -2.85 -26.17
C THR A 287 6.51 -4.29 -25.68
N SER A 288 6.78 -4.54 -24.40
CA SER A 288 6.76 -5.87 -23.80
C SER A 288 5.39 -6.55 -23.91
N LEU A 289 5.41 -7.88 -24.05
CA LEU A 289 4.20 -8.71 -24.06
C LEU A 289 3.69 -8.94 -22.62
N SER A 290 4.58 -9.02 -21.66
CA SER A 290 4.28 -9.20 -20.23
C SER A 290 5.40 -8.62 -19.36
N GLU A 291 5.03 -8.04 -18.25
CA GLU A 291 5.94 -7.52 -17.20
C GLU A 291 5.32 -7.73 -15.84
N GLY A 292 6.11 -8.14 -14.86
CA GLY A 292 5.67 -8.10 -13.46
C GLY A 292 5.58 -6.68 -12.91
N PHE A 293 6.50 -5.78 -13.35
CA PHE A 293 6.54 -4.38 -12.87
C PHE A 293 7.09 -3.38 -13.90
N SER A 294 8.32 -3.53 -14.35
CA SER A 294 9.11 -2.62 -15.20
C SER A 294 9.75 -1.42 -14.48
N LEU A 295 10.91 -1.66 -13.86
CA LEU A 295 11.73 -0.59 -13.26
C LEU A 295 12.12 0.48 -14.27
N ALA A 296 12.37 0.12 -15.54
CA ALA A 296 12.75 1.06 -16.59
C ALA A 296 11.71 2.18 -16.80
N LEU A 297 10.42 1.89 -16.60
CA LEU A 297 9.37 2.92 -16.68
C LEU A 297 9.44 3.86 -15.46
N VAL A 298 9.60 3.32 -14.26
CA VAL A 298 9.73 4.12 -13.04
C VAL A 298 10.97 5.03 -13.12
N GLU A 299 12.13 4.47 -13.51
CA GLU A 299 13.38 5.21 -13.71
C GLU A 299 13.21 6.36 -14.71
N SER A 300 12.47 6.11 -15.80
CA SER A 300 12.19 7.12 -16.81
C SER A 300 11.36 8.27 -16.27
N VAL A 301 10.27 7.95 -15.57
CA VAL A 301 9.37 8.96 -15.02
C VAL A 301 10.07 9.77 -13.91
N MET A 302 10.93 9.14 -13.08
CA MET A 302 11.79 9.82 -12.09
C MET A 302 12.79 10.81 -12.73
N LEU A 303 13.16 10.58 -13.99
CA LEU A 303 14.00 11.49 -14.77
C LEU A 303 13.18 12.55 -15.55
N ASN A 304 11.89 12.63 -15.32
CA ASN A 304 10.94 13.45 -16.09
C ASN A 304 10.96 13.11 -17.60
N THR A 305 11.16 11.85 -17.95
CA THR A 305 11.07 11.36 -19.31
C THR A 305 9.75 10.62 -19.47
N PRO A 306 8.85 11.09 -20.37
CA PRO A 306 7.59 10.45 -20.63
C PRO A 306 7.74 8.99 -21.07
N ILE A 307 6.70 8.19 -20.84
CA ILE A 307 6.69 6.78 -21.22
C ILE A 307 5.63 6.49 -22.29
N ILE A 308 5.97 5.61 -23.20
CA ILE A 308 5.04 5.02 -24.18
C ILE A 308 5.14 3.51 -23.97
N SER A 309 4.05 2.88 -23.55
CA SER A 309 4.11 1.47 -23.12
C SER A 309 2.88 0.69 -23.56
N THR A 310 3.07 -0.58 -23.89
CA THR A 310 1.99 -1.56 -23.84
C THR A 310 1.45 -1.64 -22.41
N ASP A 311 0.22 -2.13 -22.25
CA ASP A 311 -0.45 -2.22 -20.96
C ASP A 311 0.07 -3.40 -20.12
N VAL A 312 1.26 -3.24 -19.56
CA VAL A 312 1.96 -4.29 -18.82
C VAL A 312 2.56 -3.75 -17.51
N GLY A 313 2.60 -4.58 -16.50
CA GLY A 313 3.22 -4.26 -15.20
C GLY A 313 2.64 -3.00 -14.57
N VAL A 314 3.49 -2.02 -14.30
CA VAL A 314 3.13 -0.74 -13.64
C VAL A 314 2.75 0.37 -14.64
N ALA A 315 2.76 0.10 -15.96
CA ALA A 315 2.62 1.12 -16.99
C ALA A 315 1.33 1.93 -16.86
N ARG A 316 0.17 1.25 -16.77
CA ARG A 316 -1.14 1.91 -16.62
C ARG A 316 -1.21 2.72 -15.35
N GLU A 317 -0.79 2.14 -14.22
CA GLU A 317 -0.79 2.80 -12.90
C GLU A 317 0.02 4.10 -12.91
N LEU A 318 1.22 4.10 -13.52
CA LEU A 318 2.05 5.30 -13.67
C LEU A 318 1.37 6.36 -14.56
N ILE A 319 0.83 5.95 -15.70
CA ILE A 319 0.25 6.89 -16.67
C ILE A 319 -1.03 7.52 -16.11
N GLU A 320 -1.92 6.74 -15.49
CA GLU A 320 -3.18 7.24 -14.93
C GLU A 320 -2.96 8.14 -13.72
N ASN A 321 -2.03 7.76 -12.81
CA ASN A 321 -1.80 8.53 -11.59
C ASN A 321 -1.00 9.83 -11.84
N TYR A 322 -0.06 9.82 -12.80
CA TYR A 322 0.88 10.95 -12.96
C TYR A 322 0.82 11.63 -14.32
N ASN A 323 -0.07 11.19 -15.20
CA ASN A 323 -0.22 11.74 -16.58
C ASN A 323 1.14 11.78 -17.33
N CYS A 324 1.96 10.75 -17.13
CA CYS A 324 3.36 10.74 -17.56
C CYS A 324 3.60 10.01 -18.88
N GLY A 325 2.55 9.67 -19.66
CA GLY A 325 2.77 8.91 -20.86
C GLY A 325 1.52 8.52 -21.64
N THR A 326 1.67 7.45 -22.44
CA THR A 326 0.61 6.92 -23.30
C THR A 326 0.65 5.39 -23.32
N ILE A 327 -0.50 4.74 -23.08
CA ILE A 327 -0.67 3.30 -23.33
C ILE A 327 -0.92 3.09 -24.81
N ILE A 328 -0.36 2.02 -25.35
CA ILE A 328 -0.49 1.59 -26.75
C ILE A 328 -0.90 0.12 -26.81
N ASP A 329 -1.56 -0.24 -27.91
CA ASP A 329 -1.80 -1.63 -28.26
C ASP A 329 -0.60 -2.26 -29.01
N TYR A 330 -0.71 -3.55 -29.36
CA TYR A 330 0.34 -4.27 -30.12
C TYR A 330 0.23 -4.00 -31.64
N ASP A 331 0.02 -2.72 -32.00
CA ASP A 331 -0.12 -2.25 -33.38
C ASP A 331 1.01 -1.29 -33.77
N GLU A 332 1.76 -1.64 -34.82
CA GLU A 332 2.90 -0.83 -35.27
C GLU A 332 2.50 0.52 -35.84
N LYS A 333 1.28 0.65 -36.39
CA LYS A 333 0.80 1.91 -37.00
C LYS A 333 0.34 2.86 -35.91
N GLU A 334 -0.36 2.35 -34.91
CA GLU A 334 -0.73 3.12 -33.72
C GLU A 334 0.54 3.64 -33.02
N LEU A 335 1.51 2.77 -32.73
CA LEU A 335 2.77 3.17 -32.14
C LEU A 335 3.47 4.23 -32.98
N ALA A 336 3.51 4.09 -34.30
CA ALA A 336 4.12 5.09 -35.18
C ALA A 336 3.42 6.46 -35.09
N GLN A 337 2.08 6.50 -34.97
CA GLN A 337 1.33 7.74 -34.76
C GLN A 337 1.60 8.36 -33.41
N VAL A 338 1.70 7.55 -32.36
CA VAL A 338 2.06 8.03 -31.01
C VAL A 338 3.47 8.63 -31.03
N LEU A 339 4.45 7.94 -31.62
CA LEU A 339 5.83 8.46 -31.76
C LEU A 339 5.84 9.78 -32.54
N LEU A 340 5.08 9.89 -33.62
CA LEU A 340 4.94 11.12 -34.43
C LEU A 340 4.34 12.26 -33.59
N LYS A 341 3.33 11.99 -32.77
CA LYS A 341 2.74 12.97 -31.86
C LYS A 341 3.77 13.53 -30.86
N TYR A 342 4.61 12.65 -30.30
CA TYR A 342 5.68 13.07 -29.39
C TYR A 342 6.75 13.89 -30.13
N LEU A 343 7.14 13.51 -31.33
CA LEU A 343 8.06 14.28 -32.18
C LEU A 343 7.55 15.68 -32.48
N ASN A 344 6.26 15.83 -32.75
CA ASN A 344 5.64 17.11 -33.12
C ASN A 344 5.42 18.03 -31.91
N ARG A 345 5.24 17.48 -30.70
CA ARG A 345 5.03 18.24 -29.46
C ARG A 345 6.33 18.67 -28.77
N TYR A 346 7.44 18.05 -29.11
CA TYR A 346 8.70 18.31 -28.42
C TYR A 346 9.30 19.65 -28.85
N ASP A 347 9.26 20.62 -27.95
CA ASP A 347 9.82 21.97 -28.08
C ASP A 347 11.12 22.17 -27.25
N GLY A 348 11.65 21.08 -26.67
CA GLY A 348 12.79 21.10 -25.76
C GLY A 348 12.43 21.23 -24.29
N TYR A 349 11.18 21.49 -23.95
CA TYR A 349 10.70 21.53 -22.57
C TYR A 349 10.23 20.13 -22.12
N LYS A 350 10.70 19.69 -20.94
CA LYS A 350 10.20 18.47 -20.29
C LYS A 350 9.25 18.87 -19.18
N GLU A 351 8.03 18.33 -19.24
CA GLU A 351 7.08 18.40 -18.14
C GLU A 351 7.69 17.79 -16.88
N ARG A 352 7.39 18.35 -15.71
CA ARG A 352 7.75 17.76 -14.44
C ARG A 352 6.60 16.90 -13.95
N PHE A 353 6.87 15.63 -13.73
CA PHE A 353 5.92 14.71 -13.12
C PHE A 353 6.02 14.81 -11.60
N ASN A 354 4.89 14.99 -10.95
CA ASN A 354 4.83 15.06 -9.49
C ASN A 354 4.53 13.66 -8.93
N ILE A 355 5.59 12.83 -8.89
CA ILE A 355 5.52 11.45 -8.42
C ILE A 355 5.59 11.46 -6.90
N ASP A 356 4.72 10.69 -6.25
CA ASP A 356 4.77 10.49 -4.80
C ASP A 356 5.92 9.56 -4.38
N ASP A 357 6.12 9.39 -3.08
CA ASP A 357 7.20 8.58 -2.51
C ASP A 357 6.97 7.06 -2.66
N GLU A 358 5.91 6.61 -3.33
CA GLU A 358 5.60 5.18 -3.45
C GLU A 358 6.73 4.38 -4.10
N TYR A 359 7.38 4.98 -5.09
CA TYR A 359 8.46 4.35 -5.86
C TYR A 359 9.86 4.71 -5.36
N GLU A 360 9.98 5.36 -4.21
CA GLU A 360 11.27 5.64 -3.59
C GLU A 360 11.79 4.44 -2.79
N LEU A 361 13.09 4.16 -2.93
CA LEU A 361 13.74 3.02 -2.28
C LEU A 361 13.49 2.98 -0.76
N LYS A 362 13.50 4.14 -0.10
CA LYS A 362 13.22 4.25 1.32
C LYS A 362 11.84 3.74 1.67
N THR A 363 10.83 4.07 0.87
CA THR A 363 9.45 3.62 1.08
C THR A 363 9.32 2.10 0.94
N GLU A 364 9.96 1.50 -0.06
CA GLU A 364 9.98 0.03 -0.20
C GLU A 364 10.64 -0.63 1.00
N ILE A 365 11.77 -0.09 1.50
CA ILE A 365 12.47 -0.61 2.68
C ILE A 365 11.57 -0.53 3.92
N ASP A 366 11.02 0.67 4.20
CA ASP A 366 10.18 0.91 5.39
C ASP A 366 8.95 -0.03 5.37
N LYS A 367 8.29 -0.20 4.22
CA LYS A 367 7.16 -1.13 4.04
C LYS A 367 7.56 -2.59 4.22
N THR A 368 8.70 -2.99 3.68
CA THR A 368 9.21 -4.37 3.79
C THR A 368 9.52 -4.73 5.24
N ILE A 369 10.19 -3.84 5.97
CA ILE A 369 10.46 -4.02 7.40
C ILE A 369 9.14 -4.11 8.18
N ALA A 370 8.19 -3.22 7.92
CA ALA A 370 6.90 -3.23 8.60
C ALA A 370 6.13 -4.55 8.43
N ILE A 371 6.15 -5.14 7.23
CA ILE A 371 5.52 -6.45 6.97
C ILE A 371 6.25 -7.58 7.71
N ILE A 372 7.57 -7.60 7.69
CA ILE A 372 8.36 -8.60 8.42
C ILE A 372 8.07 -8.51 9.92
N GLU A 373 8.10 -7.31 10.49
CA GLU A 373 7.82 -7.09 11.91
C GLU A 373 6.37 -7.43 12.29
N LYS A 374 5.40 -7.11 11.42
CA LYS A 374 4.00 -7.54 11.57
C LYS A 374 3.90 -9.06 11.69
N VAL A 375 4.47 -9.79 10.75
CA VAL A 375 4.40 -11.25 10.67
C VAL A 375 5.12 -11.90 11.86
N LEU A 376 6.19 -11.28 12.35
CA LEU A 376 6.91 -11.71 13.55
C LEU A 376 6.22 -11.35 14.87
N GLY A 377 5.07 -10.67 14.82
CA GLY A 377 4.36 -10.20 16.01
C GLY A 377 5.08 -9.08 16.78
N LYS A 378 6.00 -8.38 16.10
CA LYS A 378 6.83 -7.31 16.68
C LYS A 378 6.60 -5.97 16.01
N ALA A 379 5.37 -5.66 15.62
CA ALA A 379 5.10 -4.31 15.13
C ALA A 379 5.56 -3.28 16.17
N SER A 380 6.81 -2.85 16.07
CA SER A 380 7.32 -1.74 16.85
C SER A 380 6.75 -0.47 16.24
N MET A 381 6.12 0.33 17.08
CA MET A 381 5.58 1.64 16.71
C MET A 381 6.71 2.66 16.51
N ASP A 382 7.54 2.53 15.46
CA ASP A 382 8.35 3.65 14.96
C ASP A 382 7.46 4.56 14.09
N LEU A 383 6.45 5.14 14.74
CA LEU A 383 5.54 6.09 14.11
C LEU A 383 6.27 7.39 13.83
N LYS A 384 6.45 7.71 12.57
CA LYS A 384 6.89 9.06 12.17
C LYS A 384 5.70 10.01 12.32
N PHE A 385 5.68 10.76 13.43
CA PHE A 385 4.68 11.78 13.65
C PHE A 385 4.88 12.95 12.68
N LYS A 386 3.78 13.34 12.00
CA LYS A 386 3.74 14.57 11.22
C LYS A 386 3.93 15.75 12.16
N LYS A 387 4.90 16.62 11.90
CA LYS A 387 5.04 17.88 12.61
C LYS A 387 3.88 18.81 12.28
N LEU A 388 3.10 19.17 13.28
CA LEU A 388 1.97 20.09 13.15
C LEU A 388 2.41 21.54 13.42
N PRO A 389 1.65 22.55 12.94
CA PRO A 389 1.93 23.95 13.22
C PRO A 389 1.51 24.38 14.64
N TYR A 390 1.43 23.46 15.58
CA TYR A 390 1.02 23.67 16.96
C TYR A 390 2.09 23.16 17.91
N PRO A 391 2.26 23.73 19.11
CA PRO A 391 3.05 23.14 20.17
C PRO A 391 2.59 21.72 20.47
N GLU A 392 3.52 20.81 20.71
CA GLU A 392 3.24 19.40 21.01
C GLU A 392 3.81 19.02 22.38
N TYR A 393 3.00 18.39 23.22
CA TYR A 393 3.39 17.89 24.53
C TYR A 393 3.11 16.40 24.60
N THR A 394 4.10 15.62 25.02
CA THR A 394 3.97 14.17 25.22
C THR A 394 4.10 13.85 26.70
N ILE A 395 3.14 13.08 27.22
CA ILE A 395 3.11 12.64 28.63
C ILE A 395 2.76 11.16 28.71
N ASN A 396 3.12 10.50 29.81
CA ASN A 396 2.59 9.18 30.12
C ASN A 396 1.18 9.29 30.74
N TYR A 397 0.35 8.27 30.52
CA TYR A 397 -1.02 8.21 31.07
C TYR A 397 -1.08 8.44 32.58
N TYR A 398 -0.08 7.92 33.34
CA TYR A 398 -0.02 8.05 34.77
C TYR A 398 0.26 9.48 35.25
N ASP A 399 0.87 10.31 34.40
CA ASP A 399 1.17 11.72 34.69
C ASP A 399 0.01 12.66 34.35
N LEU A 400 -1.06 12.16 33.70
CA LEU A 400 -2.19 12.97 33.25
C LEU A 400 -2.88 13.73 34.41
N ASN A 401 -2.85 13.18 35.60
CA ASN A 401 -3.43 13.84 36.78
C ASN A 401 -2.64 15.09 37.22
N ASN A 402 -1.37 15.21 36.85
CA ASN A 402 -0.43 16.23 37.29
C ASN A 402 -0.30 17.41 36.32
N ILE A 403 -0.95 17.36 35.14
CA ILE A 403 -0.89 18.44 34.17
C ILE A 403 -1.98 19.51 34.41
N SER A 404 -1.74 20.70 33.91
CA SER A 404 -2.73 21.76 33.74
C SER A 404 -3.03 21.97 32.25
N ILE A 405 -4.31 22.19 31.93
CA ILE A 405 -4.73 22.50 30.55
C ILE A 405 -4.55 24.01 30.29
N GLN A 406 -3.73 24.35 29.30
CA GLN A 406 -3.51 25.74 28.92
C GLN A 406 -4.76 26.30 28.21
N SER A 407 -5.13 27.55 28.56
CA SER A 407 -6.22 28.26 27.93
C SER A 407 -5.72 29.21 26.85
N ASP A 408 -6.60 29.51 25.87
CA ASP A 408 -6.40 30.47 24.78
C ASP A 408 -5.16 30.21 23.91
N THR A 409 -4.66 28.97 23.97
CA THR A 409 -3.57 28.46 23.14
C THR A 409 -3.99 27.11 22.55
N MET A 410 -3.71 26.91 21.28
CA MET A 410 -4.00 25.66 20.58
C MET A 410 -2.73 24.79 20.55
N TYR A 411 -2.82 23.56 21.06
CA TYR A 411 -1.68 22.64 21.14
C TYR A 411 -2.12 21.18 21.06
N VAL A 412 -1.19 20.28 20.69
CA VAL A 412 -1.39 18.83 20.70
C VAL A 412 -0.93 18.27 22.04
N LEU A 413 -1.81 17.54 22.69
CA LEU A 413 -1.48 16.69 23.84
C LEU A 413 -1.47 15.23 23.39
N ARG A 414 -0.29 14.59 23.47
CA ARG A 414 -0.10 13.16 23.21
C ARG A 414 0.05 12.44 24.54
N VAL A 415 -0.88 11.53 24.82
CA VAL A 415 -0.86 10.70 26.03
C VAL A 415 -0.45 9.28 25.63
N LEU A 416 0.66 8.80 26.18
CA LEU A 416 1.13 7.44 25.95
C LEU A 416 0.54 6.51 27.02
N LYS A 417 -0.22 5.50 26.57
CA LYS A 417 -0.73 4.42 27.42
C LYS A 417 -0.48 3.08 26.74
N ASP A 418 0.21 2.17 27.40
CA ASP A 418 0.55 0.84 26.87
C ASP A 418 1.25 0.91 25.51
N ASN A 419 2.16 1.87 25.33
CA ASN A 419 2.85 2.21 24.09
C ASN A 419 1.94 2.69 22.95
N VAL A 420 0.67 2.99 23.21
CA VAL A 420 -0.27 3.54 22.24
C VAL A 420 -0.37 5.06 22.44
N PRO A 421 -0.18 5.88 21.38
CA PRO A 421 -0.39 7.31 21.44
C PRO A 421 -1.87 7.64 21.29
N TYR A 422 -2.40 8.38 22.25
CA TYR A 422 -3.72 8.99 22.22
C TYR A 422 -3.54 10.49 22.07
N GLU A 423 -3.98 11.06 20.95
CA GLU A 423 -3.69 12.45 20.61
C GLU A 423 -4.93 13.31 20.51
N TYR A 424 -4.80 14.48 21.13
CA TYR A 424 -5.86 15.48 21.24
C TYR A 424 -5.29 16.85 20.86
N LEU A 425 -5.89 17.51 19.85
CA LEU A 425 -5.61 18.92 19.60
C LEU A 425 -6.59 19.73 20.46
N ILE A 426 -6.07 20.45 21.43
CA ILE A 426 -6.83 21.16 22.47
C ILE A 426 -6.87 22.65 22.16
N ASN A 427 -8.07 23.23 22.20
CA ASN A 427 -8.32 24.67 22.12
C ASN A 427 -9.28 25.05 23.28
N ARG A 428 -8.75 25.25 24.49
CA ARG A 428 -9.52 25.69 25.67
C ARG A 428 -9.70 27.20 25.64
N LYS A 429 -10.95 27.68 25.75
CA LYS A 429 -11.29 29.12 25.89
C LYS A 429 -11.48 29.44 27.35
N SER A 430 -10.70 30.41 27.89
CA SER A 430 -10.68 30.75 29.32
C SER A 430 -12.06 31.19 29.86
N ASN A 431 -12.85 31.89 29.05
CA ASN A 431 -14.14 32.48 29.44
C ASN A 431 -15.36 31.69 28.92
N ASN A 432 -15.23 30.38 28.70
CA ASN A 432 -16.32 29.56 28.19
C ASN A 432 -16.31 28.19 28.85
N ASP A 433 -17.48 27.76 29.35
CA ASP A 433 -17.70 26.48 30.03
C ASP A 433 -18.32 25.40 29.12
N LYS A 434 -18.44 25.67 27.80
CA LYS A 434 -18.98 24.74 26.80
C LYS A 434 -17.86 24.15 25.94
N LEU A 435 -18.03 22.89 25.57
CA LEU A 435 -17.05 22.12 24.80
C LEU A 435 -17.69 21.42 23.59
N ILE A 436 -17.00 21.49 22.46
CA ILE A 436 -17.29 20.60 21.32
C ILE A 436 -16.08 19.67 21.12
N VAL A 437 -16.34 18.37 21.12
CA VAL A 437 -15.36 17.34 20.80
C VAL A 437 -15.59 16.89 19.35
N PHE A 438 -14.55 16.91 18.53
CA PHE A 438 -14.59 16.53 17.11
C PHE A 438 -13.84 15.20 16.89
N ASN A 439 -14.51 14.26 16.28
CA ASN A 439 -13.91 12.99 15.84
C ASN A 439 -13.66 12.95 14.34
N ASN A 440 -12.59 12.27 13.93
CA ASN A 440 -12.25 12.08 12.54
C ASN A 440 -13.15 11.04 11.86
N GLY A 441 -13.55 11.31 10.62
CA GLY A 441 -13.99 10.28 9.68
C GLY A 441 -12.79 9.57 9.05
N ALA A 442 -13.02 8.86 7.93
CA ALA A 442 -11.94 8.26 7.15
C ALA A 442 -10.93 9.32 6.69
N ILE A 443 -9.64 8.93 6.68
CA ILE A 443 -8.55 9.81 6.24
C ILE A 443 -8.24 9.42 4.79
N ALA A 444 -8.37 10.37 3.87
CA ALA A 444 -8.08 10.15 2.46
C ALA A 444 -6.57 10.13 2.18
N GLY A 445 -6.12 9.27 1.26
CA GLY A 445 -4.72 9.18 0.81
C GLY A 445 -4.01 7.90 1.27
N GLY A 446 -3.07 7.41 0.46
CA GLY A 446 -2.41 6.10 0.63
C GLY A 446 -1.57 5.96 1.89
N ASN A 447 -0.58 6.79 2.14
CA ASN A 447 0.22 6.77 3.37
C ASN A 447 -0.30 7.85 4.34
N VAL A 448 -0.92 7.42 5.42
CA VAL A 448 -1.46 8.36 6.41
C VAL A 448 -0.33 8.93 7.26
N ASN A 449 0.01 10.19 7.01
CA ASN A 449 0.90 10.94 7.90
C ASN A 449 0.11 11.41 9.13
N VAL A 450 0.27 10.75 10.24
CA VAL A 450 -0.42 11.04 11.50
C VAL A 450 0.39 12.00 12.38
N PRO A 451 -0.26 12.78 13.25
CA PRO A 451 -1.70 12.87 13.47
C PRO A 451 -2.44 13.72 12.43
N VAL A 452 -3.71 13.40 12.21
CA VAL A 452 -4.65 14.19 11.42
C VAL A 452 -5.79 14.63 12.33
N PHE A 453 -6.11 15.92 12.35
CA PHE A 453 -7.25 16.47 13.06
C PHE A 453 -8.19 17.14 12.06
N GLN A 454 -9.17 16.38 11.60
CA GLN A 454 -10.18 16.91 10.69
C GLN A 454 -10.92 18.08 11.34
N ARG A 455 -11.34 19.05 10.55
CA ARG A 455 -12.08 20.26 11.01
C ARG A 455 -11.34 21.17 12.00
N HIS A 456 -10.03 20.95 12.27
CA HIS A 456 -9.28 21.81 13.19
C HIS A 456 -9.29 23.29 12.76
N SER A 457 -9.47 23.60 11.47
CA SER A 457 -9.64 24.96 10.96
C SER A 457 -10.90 25.65 11.51
N TRP A 458 -11.93 24.89 11.91
CA TRP A 458 -13.16 25.42 12.51
C TRP A 458 -12.90 26.07 13.89
N ALA A 459 -11.85 25.63 14.59
CA ALA A 459 -11.47 26.20 15.89
C ALA A 459 -11.27 27.71 15.90
N LYS A 460 -10.93 28.32 14.73
CA LYS A 460 -10.78 29.78 14.61
C LYS A 460 -12.12 30.54 14.61
N GLN A 461 -13.21 29.86 14.29
CA GLN A 461 -14.52 30.46 14.08
C GLN A 461 -15.51 30.12 15.20
N ILE A 462 -15.28 29.03 15.95
CA ILE A 462 -16.13 28.63 17.07
C ILE A 462 -15.81 29.43 18.34
N LYS A 463 -16.84 29.75 19.10
CA LYS A 463 -16.76 30.57 20.32
C LYS A 463 -16.51 29.73 21.57
N THR A 464 -16.81 28.44 21.51
CA THR A 464 -16.64 27.47 22.61
C THR A 464 -15.23 26.89 22.64
N SER A 465 -14.89 26.18 23.73
CA SER A 465 -13.75 25.28 23.73
C SER A 465 -13.93 24.16 22.72
N ALA A 466 -12.82 23.63 22.18
CA ALA A 466 -12.82 22.51 21.25
C ALA A 466 -11.70 21.52 21.54
N VAL A 467 -11.97 20.23 21.38
CA VAL A 467 -10.99 19.17 21.36
C VAL A 467 -11.19 18.35 20.09
N PHE A 468 -10.11 18.12 19.35
CA PHE A 468 -10.12 17.27 18.14
C PHE A 468 -9.37 15.99 18.48
N CYS A 469 -10.04 14.85 18.29
CA CYS A 469 -9.51 13.54 18.65
C CYS A 469 -8.95 12.82 17.42
N MET A 470 -7.80 12.21 17.56
CA MET A 470 -7.26 11.27 16.59
C MET A 470 -7.75 9.84 16.88
N ASP A 471 -8.09 9.08 15.84
CA ASP A 471 -8.38 7.66 16.00
C ASP A 471 -7.09 6.88 16.29
N PRO A 472 -6.90 6.34 17.51
CA PRO A 472 -5.66 5.68 17.88
C PRO A 472 -5.42 4.34 17.17
N THR A 473 -6.45 3.74 16.56
CA THR A 473 -6.30 2.48 15.83
C THR A 473 -5.47 2.66 14.56
N ILE A 474 -5.48 3.84 13.97
CA ILE A 474 -4.70 4.16 12.77
C ILE A 474 -3.19 4.00 13.02
N TYR A 475 -2.74 4.14 14.27
CA TYR A 475 -1.34 3.92 14.64
C TYR A 475 -0.90 2.46 14.62
N ILE A 476 -1.82 1.50 14.52
CA ILE A 476 -1.46 0.08 14.42
C ILE A 476 -0.75 -0.21 13.10
N ASN A 477 -1.17 0.46 12.03
CA ASN A 477 -0.56 0.30 10.72
C ASN A 477 -0.82 1.52 9.83
N ASN A 478 0.20 2.02 9.14
CA ASN A 478 0.14 3.20 8.27
C ASN A 478 -0.79 3.06 7.06
N TYR A 479 -1.25 1.85 6.75
CA TYR A 479 -2.23 1.59 5.70
C TYR A 479 -3.68 1.77 6.15
N LEU A 480 -3.93 1.87 7.46
CA LEU A 480 -5.26 2.07 8.00
C LEU A 480 -5.68 3.53 7.76
N GLN A 481 -6.58 3.74 6.81
CA GLN A 481 -7.21 5.05 6.57
C GLN A 481 -8.40 5.28 7.52
N LEU A 482 -8.81 4.25 8.23
CA LEU A 482 -9.99 4.20 9.07
C LEU A 482 -9.80 3.11 10.12
N GLY A 483 -10.05 3.39 11.38
CA GLY A 483 -9.81 2.45 12.47
C GLY A 483 -11.00 2.20 13.40
N TRP A 484 -12.03 3.06 13.35
CA TRP A 484 -13.18 3.02 14.25
C TRP A 484 -12.83 2.91 15.75
N GLY A 485 -11.61 3.22 16.14
CA GLY A 485 -11.15 3.11 17.51
C GLY A 485 -11.08 1.67 18.04
N ILE A 486 -11.15 0.67 17.16
CA ILE A 486 -11.30 -0.77 17.53
C ILE A 486 -10.15 -1.27 18.40
N GLY A 487 -8.92 -0.80 18.14
CA GLY A 487 -7.76 -1.22 18.94
C GLY A 487 -7.25 -2.60 18.55
N LYS A 488 -6.52 -3.25 19.45
CA LYS A 488 -5.83 -4.53 19.17
C LYS A 488 -6.18 -5.57 20.23
N ASN A 489 -6.65 -6.75 19.81
CA ASN A 489 -7.03 -7.86 20.69
C ASN A 489 -7.86 -7.39 21.90
N GLU A 490 -7.41 -7.64 23.14
CA GLU A 490 -8.11 -7.25 24.36
C GLU A 490 -8.05 -5.74 24.67
N ASN A 491 -7.15 -4.98 23.99
CA ASN A 491 -6.97 -3.55 24.24
C ASN A 491 -7.91 -2.71 23.37
N TYR A 492 -9.02 -2.24 23.93
CA TYR A 492 -10.00 -1.39 23.23
C TYR A 492 -9.55 0.07 23.25
N TYR A 493 -9.05 0.57 22.10
CA TYR A 493 -8.44 1.89 22.05
C TYR A 493 -9.46 3.03 22.20
N LEU A 494 -10.69 2.87 21.72
CA LEU A 494 -11.71 3.91 21.83
C LEU A 494 -12.19 4.09 23.26
N GLU A 495 -12.31 3.00 24.04
CA GLU A 495 -12.55 3.08 25.48
C GLU A 495 -11.45 3.86 26.19
N ASN A 496 -10.19 3.48 25.94
CA ASN A 496 -9.06 4.17 26.54
C ASN A 496 -9.02 5.66 26.13
N SER A 497 -9.25 5.96 24.85
CA SER A 497 -9.31 7.34 24.35
C SER A 497 -10.41 8.14 25.06
N SER A 498 -11.59 7.54 25.27
CA SER A 498 -12.71 8.17 25.95
C SER A 498 -12.41 8.46 27.42
N LEU A 499 -11.78 7.52 28.13
CA LEU A 499 -11.40 7.69 29.52
C LEU A 499 -10.29 8.74 29.72
N ILE A 500 -9.34 8.82 28.78
CA ILE A 500 -8.32 9.88 28.75
C ILE A 500 -8.98 11.24 28.50
N LEU A 501 -9.87 11.30 27.48
CA LEU A 501 -10.60 12.53 27.16
C LEU A 501 -11.45 13.01 28.33
N LYS A 502 -12.11 12.11 29.08
CA LYS A 502 -12.84 12.47 30.29
C LYS A 502 -11.97 13.20 31.30
N LYS A 503 -10.77 12.69 31.58
CA LYS A 503 -9.81 13.36 32.48
C LYS A 503 -9.36 14.72 31.94
N ILE A 504 -9.16 14.85 30.62
CA ILE A 504 -8.83 16.13 29.97
C ILE A 504 -9.97 17.13 30.19
N ILE A 505 -11.24 16.72 29.98
CA ILE A 505 -12.43 17.56 30.17
C ILE A 505 -12.54 18.01 31.64
N GLU A 506 -12.36 17.11 32.61
CA GLU A 506 -12.35 17.41 34.01
C GLU A 506 -11.29 18.47 34.35
N LYS A 507 -10.07 18.36 33.75
CA LYS A 507 -9.00 19.35 33.94
C LYS A 507 -9.23 20.68 33.22
N MET A 508 -10.10 20.68 32.18
CA MET A 508 -10.60 21.91 31.58
C MET A 508 -11.63 22.63 32.44
N ASN A 509 -12.07 22.00 33.53
CA ASN A 509 -13.16 22.46 34.40
C ASN A 509 -14.45 22.74 33.60
N ILE A 510 -14.82 21.79 32.75
CA ILE A 510 -16.05 21.79 31.96
C ILE A 510 -16.90 20.57 32.36
N SER A 511 -18.21 20.78 32.54
CA SER A 511 -19.15 19.69 32.79
C SER A 511 -19.36 18.85 31.54
N LEU A 512 -19.60 17.54 31.70
CA LEU A 512 -20.00 16.67 30.60
C LEU A 512 -21.37 17.08 30.02
N ASP A 513 -22.28 17.62 30.82
CA ASP A 513 -23.57 18.15 30.35
C ASP A 513 -23.41 19.36 29.42
N ASN A 514 -22.31 20.10 29.57
CA ASN A 514 -21.92 21.21 28.69
C ASN A 514 -21.01 20.77 27.53
N THR A 515 -20.96 19.47 27.27
CA THR A 515 -20.11 18.87 26.21
C THR A 515 -20.97 18.23 25.14
N VAL A 516 -20.66 18.55 23.87
CA VAL A 516 -21.21 17.88 22.68
C VAL A 516 -20.09 17.19 21.91
N ILE A 517 -20.30 15.92 21.56
CA ILE A 517 -19.38 15.11 20.77
C ILE A 517 -19.92 15.03 19.34
N TYR A 518 -19.13 15.43 18.36
CA TYR A 518 -19.54 15.50 16.95
C TYR A 518 -18.62 14.69 16.03
N GLY A 519 -19.25 14.00 15.10
CA GLY A 519 -18.54 13.34 14.01
C GLY A 519 -19.43 12.93 12.86
N THR A 520 -18.81 12.70 11.68
CA THR A 520 -19.49 12.25 10.46
C THR A 520 -18.96 10.90 10.04
N SER A 521 -19.77 10.06 9.40
CA SER A 521 -19.36 8.74 8.91
C SER A 521 -18.73 7.89 10.04
N ALA A 522 -17.50 7.43 9.88
CA ALA A 522 -16.75 6.75 10.96
C ALA A 522 -16.55 7.63 12.20
N GLY A 523 -16.38 8.95 12.03
CA GLY A 523 -16.34 9.88 13.16
C GLY A 523 -17.65 9.94 13.94
N GLY A 524 -18.79 9.70 13.26
CA GLY A 524 -20.08 9.53 13.91
C GLY A 524 -20.13 8.28 14.79
N TYR A 525 -19.60 7.16 14.29
CA TYR A 525 -19.41 5.94 15.07
C TYR A 525 -18.59 6.19 16.34
N LEU A 526 -17.39 6.80 16.16
CA LEU A 526 -16.51 7.15 17.28
C LEU A 526 -17.23 8.03 18.30
N SER A 527 -18.02 9.00 17.83
CA SER A 527 -18.74 9.94 18.70
C SER A 527 -19.82 9.24 19.55
N ILE A 528 -20.56 8.31 18.98
CA ILE A 528 -21.59 7.55 19.70
C ILE A 528 -20.94 6.67 20.77
N ILE A 529 -19.89 5.93 20.41
CA ILE A 529 -19.18 5.09 21.38
C ILE A 529 -18.55 5.94 22.50
N MET A 530 -17.92 7.07 22.17
CA MET A 530 -17.39 7.99 23.21
C MET A 530 -18.49 8.48 24.14
N GLY A 531 -19.71 8.74 23.63
CA GLY A 531 -20.86 9.12 24.44
C GLY A 531 -21.23 8.09 25.51
N ILE A 532 -21.02 6.80 25.23
CA ILE A 532 -21.24 5.72 26.21
C ILE A 532 -20.32 5.88 27.44
N TYR A 533 -19.05 6.24 27.22
CA TYR A 533 -18.06 6.38 28.28
C TYR A 533 -18.05 7.78 28.93
N LEU A 534 -18.55 8.81 28.20
CA LEU A 534 -18.65 10.19 28.66
C LEU A 534 -20.10 10.49 29.06
N LYS A 535 -20.63 9.71 30.01
CA LYS A 535 -22.03 9.82 30.47
C LYS A 535 -22.37 11.25 30.89
N GLY A 536 -23.42 11.81 30.28
CA GLY A 536 -23.84 13.21 30.40
C GLY A 536 -23.55 14.05 29.16
N ALA A 537 -22.52 13.71 28.38
CA ALA A 537 -22.26 14.40 27.11
C ALA A 537 -23.33 14.04 26.05
N LYS A 538 -23.72 15.03 25.27
CA LYS A 538 -24.65 14.87 24.13
C LYS A 538 -23.86 14.51 22.88
N VAL A 539 -24.43 13.69 21.99
CA VAL A 539 -23.79 13.24 20.76
C VAL A 539 -24.54 13.74 19.55
N VAL A 540 -23.83 14.33 18.59
CA VAL A 540 -24.34 14.64 17.26
C VAL A 540 -23.58 13.81 16.23
N ALA A 541 -24.27 12.85 15.66
CA ALA A 541 -23.70 11.90 14.69
C ALA A 541 -24.33 12.12 13.32
N ASP A 542 -23.55 12.40 12.31
CA ASP A 542 -24.02 12.83 11.01
C ASP A 542 -23.62 11.79 9.95
N ASN A 543 -24.60 11.21 9.25
CA ASN A 543 -24.43 10.08 8.34
C ASN A 543 -23.50 8.99 8.93
N ALA A 544 -23.70 8.66 10.21
CA ALA A 544 -22.82 7.78 10.97
C ALA A 544 -22.86 6.34 10.46
N GLN A 545 -21.72 5.67 10.51
CA GLN A 545 -21.69 4.22 10.48
C GLN A 545 -22.18 3.70 11.84
N LEU A 546 -23.16 2.79 11.84
CA LEU A 546 -23.80 2.28 13.05
C LEU A 546 -23.47 0.80 13.29
N ASP A 547 -23.12 0.10 12.22
CA ASP A 547 -22.57 -1.26 12.22
C ASP A 547 -21.45 -1.35 11.17
N THR A 548 -20.21 -1.40 11.62
CA THR A 548 -19.04 -1.41 10.75
C THR A 548 -18.96 -2.68 9.90
N THR A 549 -19.57 -3.79 10.35
CA THR A 549 -19.63 -5.06 9.60
C THR A 549 -20.53 -4.98 8.36
N ARG A 550 -21.43 -4.01 8.33
CA ARG A 550 -22.35 -3.74 7.22
C ARG A 550 -21.87 -2.63 6.31
N TRP A 551 -20.65 -2.09 6.55
CA TRP A 551 -20.11 -1.03 5.71
C TRP A 551 -19.85 -1.53 4.29
N ILE A 552 -20.15 -0.69 3.29
CA ILE A 552 -20.07 -1.07 1.86
C ILE A 552 -18.64 -1.30 1.37
N PHE A 553 -17.66 -0.64 1.99
CA PHE A 553 -16.24 -0.83 1.67
C PHE A 553 -15.63 -1.91 2.58
N LYS A 554 -15.83 -3.16 2.20
CA LYS A 554 -15.39 -4.32 2.98
C LYS A 554 -13.89 -4.38 3.20
N GLU A 555 -13.10 -3.83 2.28
CA GLU A 555 -11.64 -3.75 2.39
C GLU A 555 -11.18 -3.02 3.65
N ALA A 556 -11.93 -2.02 4.11
CA ALA A 556 -11.62 -1.32 5.36
C ALA A 556 -11.81 -2.23 6.57
N LEU A 557 -12.89 -2.99 6.62
CA LEU A 557 -13.16 -3.95 7.70
C LEU A 557 -12.14 -5.10 7.68
N ASP A 558 -11.84 -5.65 6.50
CA ASP A 558 -10.86 -6.74 6.35
C ASP A 558 -9.46 -6.29 6.80
N SER A 559 -9.09 -5.06 6.50
CA SER A 559 -7.84 -4.46 6.99
C SER A 559 -7.82 -4.35 8.51
N ILE A 560 -8.90 -3.88 9.13
CA ILE A 560 -9.03 -3.81 10.59
C ILE A 560 -8.93 -5.20 11.21
N ILE A 561 -9.66 -6.18 10.72
CA ILE A 561 -9.60 -7.55 11.24
C ILE A 561 -8.16 -8.09 11.13
N THR A 562 -7.51 -7.85 9.99
CA THR A 562 -6.16 -8.32 9.72
C THR A 562 -5.10 -7.71 10.65
N PHE A 563 -5.18 -6.40 10.91
CA PHE A 563 -4.14 -5.68 11.68
C PHE A 563 -4.42 -5.61 13.18
N CYS A 564 -5.68 -5.74 13.58
CA CYS A 564 -6.10 -5.53 14.96
C CYS A 564 -6.30 -6.84 15.74
N PHE A 565 -6.50 -7.99 15.05
CA PHE A 565 -6.78 -9.28 15.69
C PHE A 565 -5.86 -10.38 15.14
N ASP A 566 -5.55 -11.36 15.98
CA ASP A 566 -4.67 -12.47 15.60
C ASP A 566 -5.35 -13.42 14.58
N ASN A 567 -6.67 -13.50 14.66
CA ASN A 567 -7.50 -14.24 13.69
C ASN A 567 -8.94 -13.69 13.64
N ILE A 568 -9.70 -14.08 12.62
CA ILE A 568 -11.08 -13.61 12.43
C ILE A 568 -12.02 -14.04 13.57
N SER A 569 -11.79 -15.20 14.18
CA SER A 569 -12.63 -15.68 15.28
C SER A 569 -12.46 -14.86 16.55
N ASP A 570 -11.29 -14.24 16.73
CA ASP A 570 -11.05 -13.34 17.87
C ASP A 570 -11.82 -12.04 17.71
N SER A 571 -11.99 -11.51 16.50
CA SER A 571 -12.82 -10.33 16.28
C SER A 571 -14.28 -10.55 16.69
N LEU A 572 -14.81 -11.76 16.50
CA LEU A 572 -16.18 -12.10 16.87
C LEU A 572 -16.45 -12.07 18.39
N LYS A 573 -15.42 -12.14 19.22
CA LYS A 573 -15.51 -12.01 20.68
C LYS A 573 -15.82 -10.58 21.14
N TYR A 574 -15.58 -9.60 20.27
CA TYR A 574 -15.64 -8.17 20.59
C TYR A 574 -16.67 -7.45 19.70
N ARG A 575 -17.87 -8.03 19.55
CA ARG A 575 -18.94 -7.49 18.67
C ARG A 575 -19.28 -6.04 19.01
N GLU A 576 -19.21 -5.66 20.27
CA GLU A 576 -19.45 -4.30 20.77
C GLU A 576 -18.46 -3.25 20.23
N ARG A 577 -17.35 -3.68 19.60
CA ARG A 577 -16.41 -2.77 18.91
C ARG A 577 -16.77 -2.56 17.45
N PHE A 578 -17.77 -3.27 16.93
CA PHE A 578 -18.16 -3.22 15.53
C PHE A 578 -19.61 -2.74 15.33
N SER A 579 -20.44 -2.88 16.35
CA SER A 579 -21.86 -2.55 16.33
C SER A 579 -22.21 -1.62 17.49
N ILE A 580 -22.91 -0.53 17.18
CA ILE A 580 -23.38 0.44 18.19
C ILE A 580 -24.39 -0.21 19.13
N VAL A 581 -25.28 -1.07 18.62
CA VAL A 581 -26.31 -1.74 19.45
C VAL A 581 -25.65 -2.71 20.43
N ASP A 582 -24.71 -3.56 19.95
CA ASP A 582 -23.96 -4.46 20.85
C ASP A 582 -23.18 -3.66 21.91
N ALA A 583 -22.68 -2.46 21.58
CA ALA A 583 -22.02 -1.58 22.55
C ALA A 583 -23.01 -1.02 23.59
N PHE A 584 -24.21 -0.64 23.20
CA PHE A 584 -25.27 -0.21 24.12
C PHE A 584 -25.68 -1.34 25.07
N GLU A 585 -25.90 -2.54 24.56
CA GLU A 585 -26.22 -3.71 25.34
C GLU A 585 -25.16 -4.04 26.39
N LYS A 586 -23.90 -4.09 25.94
CA LYS A 586 -22.76 -4.38 26.84
C LYS A 586 -22.66 -3.38 27.98
N ASN A 587 -22.92 -2.10 27.72
CA ASN A 587 -22.80 -1.03 28.72
C ASN A 587 -24.10 -0.71 29.44
N ASN A 588 -25.21 -1.31 29.04
CA ASN A 588 -26.56 -1.02 29.49
C ASN A 588 -26.84 0.49 29.53
N TYR A 589 -26.47 1.20 28.47
CA TYR A 589 -26.62 2.65 28.41
C TYR A 589 -26.62 3.18 26.98
N VAL A 590 -27.56 4.07 26.68
CA VAL A 590 -27.65 4.85 25.45
C VAL A 590 -27.42 6.32 25.82
N PRO A 591 -26.44 7.02 25.22
CA PRO A 591 -26.27 8.46 25.44
C PRO A 591 -27.36 9.26 24.71
N LYS A 592 -27.53 10.55 25.05
CA LYS A 592 -28.38 11.46 24.29
C LYS A 592 -27.78 11.68 22.89
N ILE A 593 -28.45 11.17 21.84
CA ILE A 593 -27.98 11.17 20.46
C ILE A 593 -28.92 11.94 19.55
N TYR A 594 -28.34 12.83 18.74
CA TYR A 594 -28.97 13.47 17.58
C TYR A 594 -28.33 12.85 16.32
N LEU A 595 -29.07 11.95 15.69
CA LEU A 595 -28.61 11.21 14.52
C LEU A 595 -29.14 11.88 13.25
N HIS A 596 -28.27 12.67 12.57
CA HIS A 596 -28.58 13.25 11.27
C HIS A 596 -28.34 12.23 10.16
N VAL A 597 -29.35 12.06 9.29
CA VAL A 597 -29.29 11.09 8.18
C VAL A 597 -29.77 11.72 6.89
N ASN A 598 -28.94 11.66 5.85
CA ASN A 598 -29.31 12.11 4.52
C ASN A 598 -30.04 11.00 3.75
N LEU A 599 -31.31 11.20 3.48
CA LEU A 599 -32.15 10.24 2.75
C LEU A 599 -31.65 9.96 1.32
N CYS A 600 -30.83 10.84 0.73
CA CYS A 600 -30.24 10.61 -0.58
C CYS A 600 -29.08 9.60 -0.57
N SER A 601 -28.50 9.29 0.60
CA SER A 601 -27.50 8.24 0.72
C SER A 601 -28.17 6.88 0.88
N ILE A 602 -28.60 6.28 -0.24
CA ILE A 602 -29.34 5.00 -0.24
C ILE A 602 -28.54 3.90 0.46
N ALA A 603 -27.22 3.84 0.22
CA ALA A 603 -26.35 2.86 0.85
C ALA A 603 -26.36 2.99 2.38
N ASP A 604 -26.21 4.20 2.93
CA ASP A 604 -26.22 4.41 4.38
C ASP A 604 -27.57 4.05 4.98
N ASN A 605 -28.66 4.44 4.33
CA ASN A 605 -30.00 4.14 4.81
C ASN A 605 -30.27 2.63 4.86
N SER A 606 -29.93 1.90 3.78
CA SER A 606 -30.22 0.46 3.68
C SER A 606 -29.26 -0.41 4.51
N THR A 607 -28.00 -0.01 4.66
CA THR A 607 -26.98 -0.83 5.34
C THR A 607 -26.72 -0.41 6.78
N GLN A 608 -27.04 0.83 7.16
CA GLN A 608 -26.77 1.37 8.49
C GLN A 608 -28.05 1.71 9.25
N LEU A 609 -28.84 2.69 8.79
CA LEU A 609 -29.98 3.20 9.55
C LEU A 609 -31.08 2.13 9.76
N ILE A 610 -31.56 1.51 8.69
CA ILE A 610 -32.67 0.57 8.77
C ILE A 610 -32.32 -0.63 9.66
N PRO A 611 -31.20 -1.33 9.47
CA PRO A 611 -30.80 -2.41 10.38
C PRO A 611 -30.61 -1.97 11.83
N PHE A 612 -30.07 -0.76 12.05
CA PHE A 612 -29.93 -0.20 13.39
C PHE A 612 -31.26 -0.03 14.10
N LEU A 613 -32.25 0.56 13.42
CA LEU A 613 -33.58 0.76 14.00
C LEU A 613 -34.26 -0.57 14.35
N TYR A 614 -34.11 -1.61 13.51
CA TYR A 614 -34.63 -2.96 13.84
C TYR A 614 -33.92 -3.56 15.05
N SER A 615 -32.59 -3.48 15.12
CA SER A 615 -31.85 -4.02 16.26
C SER A 615 -32.16 -3.26 17.56
N MET A 616 -32.36 -1.95 17.49
CA MET A 616 -32.79 -1.16 18.67
C MET A 616 -34.15 -1.55 19.17
N GLU A 617 -35.10 -1.91 18.28
CA GLU A 617 -36.43 -2.38 18.69
C GLU A 617 -36.38 -3.68 19.53
N GLU A 618 -35.37 -4.53 19.30
CA GLU A 618 -35.12 -5.74 20.08
C GLU A 618 -34.45 -5.44 21.44
N SER A 619 -33.86 -4.25 21.62
CA SER A 619 -33.04 -3.86 22.79
C SER A 619 -33.72 -2.78 23.67
N LYS A 620 -35.04 -2.79 23.79
CA LYS A 620 -35.86 -1.76 24.47
C LYS A 620 -35.57 -1.54 25.94
N ASP A 621 -35.04 -2.53 26.61
CA ASP A 621 -34.80 -2.50 28.05
C ASP A 621 -33.50 -1.76 28.45
N ILE A 622 -32.76 -1.27 27.48
CA ILE A 622 -31.48 -0.54 27.73
C ILE A 622 -31.81 0.85 28.31
N SER A 623 -31.07 1.25 29.33
CA SER A 623 -31.18 2.58 29.92
C SER A 623 -30.88 3.67 28.90
N GLY A 624 -31.76 4.66 28.75
CA GLY A 624 -31.65 5.71 27.74
C GLY A 624 -32.14 5.33 26.34
N TYR A 625 -32.85 4.23 26.18
CA TYR A 625 -33.40 3.78 24.88
C TYR A 625 -34.10 4.90 24.10
N ASN A 626 -34.86 5.78 24.77
CA ASN A 626 -35.59 6.89 24.17
C ASN A 626 -34.73 8.16 23.94
N ASP A 627 -33.42 8.14 24.22
CA ASP A 627 -32.56 9.29 24.11
C ASP A 627 -31.95 9.48 22.70
N ILE A 628 -32.50 8.78 21.69
CA ILE A 628 -32.10 8.90 20.29
C ILE A 628 -33.12 9.69 19.51
N GLU A 629 -32.72 10.82 18.97
CA GLU A 629 -33.49 11.64 18.03
C GLU A 629 -32.91 11.48 16.61
N VAL A 630 -33.72 10.90 15.69
CA VAL A 630 -33.35 10.71 14.29
C VAL A 630 -33.84 11.91 13.48
N ILE A 631 -32.92 12.67 12.87
CA ILE A 631 -33.20 13.87 12.10
C ILE A 631 -32.93 13.57 10.63
N LEU A 632 -34.00 13.47 9.85
CA LEU A 632 -33.91 13.16 8.42
C LEU A 632 -33.85 14.43 7.60
N HIS A 633 -32.95 14.48 6.64
CA HIS A 633 -32.85 15.55 5.66
C HIS A 633 -32.64 14.99 4.24
N TYR A 634 -32.83 15.84 3.24
CA TYR A 634 -32.72 15.45 1.83
C TYR A 634 -31.83 16.43 1.07
N GLU A 635 -30.56 16.02 0.85
CA GLU A 635 -29.57 16.81 0.11
C GLU A 635 -28.87 15.96 -0.94
N LYS A 636 -29.42 15.98 -2.17
CA LYS A 636 -28.97 15.10 -3.27
C LYS A 636 -27.50 15.23 -3.61
N GLU A 637 -26.96 16.44 -3.59
CA GLU A 637 -25.57 16.73 -3.98
C GLU A 637 -24.55 16.31 -2.92
N LYS A 638 -24.97 16.13 -1.67
CA LYS A 638 -24.07 15.75 -0.58
C LYS A 638 -23.91 14.24 -0.44
N GLY A 639 -24.89 13.42 -0.81
CA GLY A 639 -24.85 11.97 -0.65
C GLY A 639 -24.45 11.56 0.77
N HIS A 640 -23.36 10.83 0.91
CA HIS A 640 -22.78 10.42 2.20
C HIS A 640 -22.08 11.54 2.98
N ASN A 641 -21.78 12.68 2.34
CA ASN A 641 -21.08 13.79 3.00
C ASN A 641 -21.97 14.41 4.09
N GLY A 642 -21.35 14.83 5.19
CA GLY A 642 -22.03 15.40 6.32
C GLY A 642 -22.52 16.85 6.11
N LEU A 643 -23.07 17.42 7.18
CA LEU A 643 -23.56 18.80 7.22
C LEU A 643 -22.48 19.82 6.81
N SER A 644 -22.89 20.92 6.21
CA SER A 644 -21.99 22.05 5.96
C SER A 644 -21.48 22.63 7.29
N TYR A 645 -20.36 23.38 7.24
CA TYR A 645 -19.84 24.06 8.43
C TYR A 645 -20.93 24.87 9.15
N ASN A 646 -21.67 25.70 8.41
CA ASN A 646 -22.67 26.59 9.01
C ASN A 646 -23.84 25.82 9.64
N ASP A 647 -24.31 24.77 8.98
CA ASP A 647 -25.42 23.95 9.48
C ASP A 647 -24.98 23.15 10.71
N ALA A 648 -23.79 22.52 10.64
CA ALA A 648 -23.23 21.77 11.77
C ALA A 648 -23.04 22.67 13.00
N ILE A 649 -22.37 23.80 12.86
CA ILE A 649 -22.11 24.71 13.99
C ILE A 649 -23.39 25.28 14.58
N LYS A 650 -24.32 25.68 13.73
CA LYS A 650 -25.64 26.16 14.20
C LYS A 650 -26.38 25.10 15.03
N PHE A 651 -26.34 23.85 14.56
CA PHE A 651 -26.98 22.75 15.26
C PHE A 651 -26.26 22.41 16.56
N LEU A 652 -24.91 22.34 16.54
CA LEU A 652 -24.12 22.06 17.75
C LEU A 652 -24.35 23.09 18.85
N TYR A 653 -24.49 24.37 18.51
CA TYR A 653 -24.83 25.39 19.51
C TYR A 653 -26.26 25.24 20.03
N LYS A 654 -27.24 24.89 19.15
CA LYS A 654 -28.60 24.56 19.61
C LYS A 654 -28.55 23.44 20.67
N VAL A 655 -27.85 22.34 20.38
CA VAL A 655 -27.74 21.20 21.30
C VAL A 655 -26.99 21.55 22.59
N LEU A 656 -25.98 22.44 22.53
CA LEU A 656 -25.29 22.94 23.72
C LEU A 656 -26.16 23.86 24.59
N ASP A 657 -27.16 24.51 24.03
CA ASP A 657 -28.06 25.41 24.73
C ASP A 657 -29.34 24.72 25.25
N GLU A 658 -29.59 23.47 24.84
CA GLU A 658 -30.64 22.61 25.41
C GLU A 658 -30.23 22.15 26.80
N ASN A 659 -30.98 22.55 27.84
CA ASN A 659 -30.82 22.11 29.24
C ASN A 659 -31.48 20.76 29.50
#